data_d29ed60693eb3590fe136b7f8a9497b0
#
_entry.id   d29ed60693eb3590fe136b7f8a9497b0
#
_cell.length_a   1.000
_cell.length_b   1.000
_cell.length_c   1.000
_cell.angle_alpha   90.00
_cell.angle_beta   90.00
_cell.angle_gamma   90.00
#
_symmetry.space_group_name_H-M   'P 1'
#
loop_
_entity.id
_entity.type
_entity.pdbx_description
1 polymer ?
#
loop_
_entity_poly.entity_id
_entity_poly.type
_entity_poly.pdbx_seq_one_letter_code
_entity_poly.pdbx_strand_id
1 'polypeptide(L)'
;VEKGKLIEFRHQGERRLAVVDRPDGKKDWVVIDQQGQSHKLKPQRVEYEIPGGPYTVDDLPSFLGEVDQYLDPSSLEVAWELLVEDGETITPADLALLLFSGQSPSQCYAAHALLADDKLYFKQKGDRYEPRPSGQIEEIKHQMRVQAQKEEEQQGFIDRVNQALAGENVLWQGSDRLRLEALEKFILFPEQNHRQALDILQTLGKPGRTDETQNLLIELGIWQRHENLFLRRSAYPNQFPAKVSDVAHAYLTNPPPDPDQERLDLTALKTYTIDDESTSEIDDGLSVETLADGGHRLWIHVADPTRLLMPNDELDLEARKRSTSLYLPTGMISMFPPELATGPMSLLQGQRCVALSFGVTLDEVGAVKDFTIAPSWVKPTYRLTYEDVDEMLVLKIQGEPELPLLAEAAKKRAQWRKSQGAITIKMPEAIIKVNADDEVQIYLQETSVSRQLVAEMMILAGEVAGRFSQEHGIPVPFRGQPQPELPSDEELLSLPPGPVRECAVRRCMPRSEVGITPSRHASLGLDLYSQATSPIRRYTDLITHFQIKAYLRGGPLPFSGEQVQEILYSVMPSSKEATLVERQTNRYWSLEFLRRNINEVWQGVMLRWLREDDGLGLILLEELGLELPHRFDRPISPGDRLSLKVSNADPHRDEVRFRELLANEA
;
A
#
# COMPACT_ATOMS: atom_id res chain seq x y z
N VAL A 1 35.38 62.54 11.81
CA VAL A 1 34.11 63.20 11.40
C VAL A 1 34.22 64.66 11.78
N GLU A 2 34.01 65.55 10.80
CA GLU A 2 34.03 67.00 10.95
C GLU A 2 32.75 67.63 10.39
N LYS A 3 32.40 68.85 10.87
CA LYS A 3 31.23 69.55 10.37
C LYS A 3 31.34 69.79 8.88
N GLY A 4 30.20 69.55 8.14
CA GLY A 4 30.15 69.70 6.70
C GLY A 4 30.67 68.48 5.91
N LYS A 5 31.05 67.38 6.58
CA LYS A 5 31.37 66.15 5.90
C LYS A 5 30.11 65.40 5.53
N LEU A 6 30.12 64.74 4.37
CA LEU A 6 29.08 63.81 3.94
C LEU A 6 29.49 62.39 4.35
N ILE A 7 28.58 61.68 5.03
CA ILE A 7 28.83 60.34 5.55
C ILE A 7 27.71 59.36 5.21
N GLU A 8 28.06 58.10 5.10
CA GLU A 8 27.12 56.98 5.06
C GLU A 8 27.01 56.33 6.42
N PHE A 9 25.78 55.98 6.83
CA PHE A 9 25.49 55.21 8.04
C PHE A 9 24.25 54.32 7.84
N ARG A 10 24.08 53.35 8.71
CA ARG A 10 22.85 52.55 8.68
C ARG A 10 21.83 52.99 9.72
N HIS A 11 20.61 53.12 9.25
CA HIS A 11 19.44 53.37 10.08
C HIS A 11 18.34 52.34 9.77
N GLN A 12 17.94 51.54 10.77
CA GLN A 12 16.98 50.44 10.62
C GLN A 12 17.34 49.42 9.50
N GLY A 13 18.62 49.21 9.26
CA GLY A 13 19.12 48.27 8.24
C GLY A 13 19.36 48.90 6.86
N GLU A 14 18.81 50.10 6.58
CA GLU A 14 19.00 50.83 5.34
C GLU A 14 20.23 51.77 5.40
N ARG A 15 20.95 51.86 4.28
CA ARG A 15 22.01 52.83 4.12
C ARG A 15 21.43 54.23 3.88
N ARG A 16 21.97 55.21 4.61
CA ARG A 16 21.58 56.62 4.48
C ARG A 16 22.81 57.51 4.38
N LEU A 17 22.68 58.50 3.49
CA LEU A 17 23.63 59.59 3.45
C LEU A 17 23.15 60.72 4.33
N ALA A 18 24.09 61.34 5.03
CA ALA A 18 23.81 62.50 5.87
C ALA A 18 25.01 63.47 5.92
N VAL A 19 24.68 64.73 6.05
CA VAL A 19 25.67 65.76 6.30
C VAL A 19 25.87 65.97 7.79
N VAL A 20 27.10 66.03 8.22
CA VAL A 20 27.50 66.29 9.62
C VAL A 20 27.23 67.78 9.95
N ASP A 21 26.27 68.01 10.85
CA ASP A 21 25.85 69.39 11.21
C ASP A 21 26.66 69.95 12.41
N ARG A 22 26.61 69.28 13.54
CA ARG A 22 27.26 69.77 14.78
C ARG A 22 27.56 68.64 15.73
N PRO A 23 28.58 68.87 16.62
CA PRO A 23 28.83 67.91 17.70
C PRO A 23 27.71 67.92 18.72
N ASP A 24 27.41 66.74 19.30
CA ASP A 24 26.47 66.54 20.39
C ASP A 24 27.17 65.93 21.60
N GLY A 25 27.58 66.78 22.52
CA GLY A 25 28.37 66.37 23.67
C GLY A 25 29.84 66.05 23.34
N LYS A 26 30.49 65.11 24.08
CA LYS A 26 31.92 64.83 23.92
C LYS A 26 32.28 63.78 22.87
N LYS A 27 31.29 62.96 22.42
CA LYS A 27 31.55 61.78 21.59
C LYS A 27 30.55 61.57 20.42
N ASP A 28 29.46 62.29 20.40
CA ASP A 28 28.40 62.08 19.39
C ASP A 28 28.30 63.27 18.45
N TRP A 29 27.70 63.05 17.28
CA TRP A 29 27.45 64.03 16.26
C TRP A 29 25.96 64.05 15.87
N VAL A 30 25.43 65.23 15.56
CA VAL A 30 24.14 65.39 14.89
C VAL A 30 24.42 65.41 13.40
N VAL A 31 23.75 64.51 12.66
CA VAL A 31 23.83 64.44 11.22
C VAL A 31 22.42 64.64 10.64
N ILE A 32 22.31 65.25 9.47
CA ILE A 32 21.03 65.51 8.79
C ILE A 32 21.01 64.67 7.52
N ASP A 33 20.04 63.79 7.39
CA ASP A 33 19.93 62.90 6.25
C ASP A 33 19.26 63.59 5.02
N GLN A 34 19.20 62.87 3.92
CA GLN A 34 18.60 63.30 2.65
C GLN A 34 17.10 63.66 2.74
N GLN A 35 16.41 63.24 3.85
CA GLN A 35 15.00 63.56 4.11
C GLN A 35 14.87 64.77 5.05
N GLY A 36 16.01 65.40 5.43
CA GLY A 36 16.04 66.49 6.38
C GLY A 36 15.86 66.06 7.84
N GLN A 37 15.93 64.78 8.12
CA GLN A 37 15.81 64.26 9.48
C GLN A 37 17.14 64.29 10.20
N SER A 38 17.11 64.72 11.49
CA SER A 38 18.31 64.79 12.32
C SER A 38 18.50 63.49 13.07
N HIS A 39 19.69 62.90 12.97
CA HIS A 39 20.08 61.68 13.66
C HIS A 39 21.27 61.95 14.57
N LYS A 40 21.26 61.32 15.74
CA LYS A 40 22.41 61.33 16.65
C LYS A 40 23.26 60.10 16.36
N LEU A 41 24.53 60.30 15.97
CA LEU A 41 25.42 59.29 15.47
C LEU A 41 26.74 59.31 16.24
N LYS A 42 27.24 58.11 16.59
CA LYS A 42 28.59 57.93 17.07
C LYS A 42 29.54 57.77 15.87
N PRO A 43 30.78 58.32 15.94
CA PRO A 43 31.75 58.20 14.84
C PRO A 43 31.99 56.73 14.38
N GLN A 44 31.90 55.77 15.31
CA GLN A 44 32.04 54.32 15.01
C GLN A 44 30.93 53.72 14.15
N ARG A 45 29.83 54.43 13.95
CA ARG A 45 28.70 54.01 13.13
C ARG A 45 28.74 54.58 11.72
N VAL A 46 29.74 55.35 11.38
CA VAL A 46 30.02 55.81 10.03
C VAL A 46 30.59 54.65 9.23
N GLU A 47 29.93 54.25 8.18
CA GLU A 47 30.40 53.17 7.30
C GLU A 47 31.35 53.70 6.23
N TYR A 48 31.09 54.87 5.72
CA TYR A 48 31.95 55.53 4.75
C TYR A 48 31.90 57.06 4.91
N GLU A 49 33.06 57.72 4.84
CA GLU A 49 33.18 59.17 4.82
C GLU A 49 33.55 59.61 3.38
N ILE A 50 32.65 60.38 2.77
CA ILE A 50 32.81 60.82 1.39
C ILE A 50 33.91 61.93 1.34
N PRO A 51 34.90 61.79 0.45
CA PRO A 51 35.93 62.82 0.30
C PRO A 51 35.36 64.14 -0.16
N GLY A 52 36.08 65.24 0.13
CA GLY A 52 35.65 66.60 -0.30
C GLY A 52 34.85 67.36 0.75
N GLY A 53 34.12 68.36 0.33
CA GLY A 53 33.30 69.28 1.14
C GLY A 53 33.92 70.64 1.34
N PRO A 54 33.25 71.55 2.14
CA PRO A 54 32.05 71.17 2.96
C PRO A 54 30.77 71.06 2.15
N TYR A 55 29.89 70.10 2.57
CA TYR A 55 28.58 69.81 2.00
C TYR A 55 27.45 70.35 2.87
N THR A 56 26.38 70.76 2.22
CA THR A 56 25.09 71.08 2.85
C THR A 56 24.02 70.02 2.51
N VAL A 57 22.89 70.06 3.18
CA VAL A 57 21.78 69.12 2.93
C VAL A 57 21.21 69.33 1.52
N ASP A 58 21.26 70.59 1.01
CA ASP A 58 20.75 70.94 -0.32
C ASP A 58 21.63 70.34 -1.43
N ASP A 59 22.87 69.94 -1.17
CA ASP A 59 23.76 69.33 -2.14
C ASP A 59 23.48 67.85 -2.34
N LEU A 60 22.79 67.20 -1.41
CA LEU A 60 22.53 65.75 -1.43
C LEU A 60 21.79 65.28 -2.68
N PRO A 61 20.72 65.93 -3.15
CA PRO A 61 20.02 65.46 -4.37
C PRO A 61 20.89 65.51 -5.61
N SER A 62 21.69 66.59 -5.78
CA SER A 62 22.63 66.75 -6.92
C SER A 62 23.73 65.66 -6.83
N PHE A 63 24.29 65.46 -5.64
CA PHE A 63 25.33 64.47 -5.40
C PHE A 63 24.84 63.03 -5.72
N LEU A 64 23.63 62.66 -5.28
CA LEU A 64 23.04 61.37 -5.60
C LEU A 64 22.77 61.22 -7.10
N GLY A 65 22.28 62.23 -7.76
CA GLY A 65 22.09 62.21 -9.22
C GLY A 65 23.42 62.06 -10.01
N GLU A 66 24.54 62.54 -9.46
CA GLU A 66 25.86 62.27 -10.04
C GLU A 66 26.30 60.81 -9.77
N VAL A 67 26.07 60.31 -8.56
CA VAL A 67 26.41 58.93 -8.17
C VAL A 67 25.67 57.89 -9.03
N ASP A 68 24.39 58.13 -9.29
CA ASP A 68 23.54 57.21 -10.08
C ASP A 68 24.09 56.97 -11.50
N GLN A 69 24.84 57.93 -12.06
CA GLN A 69 25.44 57.78 -13.39
C GLN A 69 26.57 56.71 -13.41
N TYR A 70 27.14 56.39 -12.26
CA TYR A 70 28.25 55.44 -12.10
C TYR A 70 27.84 54.10 -11.47
N LEU A 71 26.58 53.92 -11.09
CA LEU A 71 26.09 52.68 -10.43
C LEU A 71 25.75 51.58 -11.47
N ASP A 72 26.77 51.04 -12.10
CA ASP A 72 26.64 49.86 -12.95
C ASP A 72 27.33 48.65 -12.30
N PRO A 73 26.56 47.70 -11.74
CA PRO A 73 27.15 46.50 -11.11
C PRO A 73 28.00 45.65 -12.07
N SER A 74 27.75 45.70 -13.39
CA SER A 74 28.52 44.94 -14.37
C SER A 74 29.97 45.41 -14.49
N SER A 75 30.26 46.63 -14.10
CA SER A 75 31.61 47.21 -14.08
C SER A 75 32.55 46.50 -13.07
N LEU A 76 32.00 45.86 -12.01
CA LEU A 76 32.78 45.13 -11.05
C LEU A 76 33.43 43.85 -11.62
N GLU A 77 32.82 43.22 -12.62
CA GLU A 77 33.43 42.06 -13.30
C GLU A 77 34.71 42.50 -14.05
N VAL A 78 34.66 43.62 -14.74
CA VAL A 78 35.81 44.16 -15.45
C VAL A 78 36.94 44.58 -14.50
N ALA A 79 36.59 45.21 -13.37
CA ALA A 79 37.58 45.54 -12.34
C ALA A 79 38.21 44.31 -11.70
N TRP A 80 37.39 43.25 -11.47
CA TRP A 80 37.88 42.03 -10.90
C TRP A 80 38.82 41.28 -11.87
N GLU A 81 38.51 41.21 -13.17
CA GLU A 81 39.37 40.60 -14.18
C GLU A 81 40.76 41.22 -14.21
N LEU A 82 40.84 42.53 -14.01
CA LEU A 82 42.11 43.24 -13.99
C LEU A 82 42.92 43.04 -12.68
N LEU A 83 42.26 42.76 -11.56
CA LEU A 83 42.86 42.70 -10.24
C LEU A 83 43.12 41.31 -9.69
N VAL A 84 42.45 40.27 -10.27
CA VAL A 84 42.45 38.92 -9.74
C VAL A 84 43.82 38.24 -9.87
N GLU A 85 44.61 38.57 -10.91
CA GLU A 85 45.96 38.00 -11.13
C GLU A 85 46.98 38.50 -10.10
N ASP A 86 46.92 39.78 -9.74
CA ASP A 86 47.84 40.43 -8.81
C ASP A 86 47.42 40.22 -7.36
N GLY A 87 46.15 39.96 -7.11
CA GLY A 87 45.58 39.68 -5.76
C GLY A 87 45.64 40.89 -4.82
N GLU A 88 45.88 42.09 -5.36
CA GLU A 88 46.01 43.33 -4.57
C GLU A 88 44.68 43.80 -4.02
N THR A 89 44.66 44.24 -2.77
CA THR A 89 43.48 44.85 -2.17
C THR A 89 43.27 46.26 -2.67
N ILE A 90 42.05 46.60 -2.98
CA ILE A 90 41.69 47.92 -3.53
C ILE A 90 40.82 48.72 -2.56
N THR A 91 40.98 50.04 -2.57
CA THR A 91 40.06 50.96 -1.87
C THR A 91 38.97 51.44 -2.80
N PRO A 92 37.85 52.00 -2.29
CA PRO A 92 36.82 52.61 -3.14
C PRO A 92 37.36 53.74 -4.04
N ALA A 93 38.36 54.49 -3.55
CA ALA A 93 38.98 55.54 -4.35
C ALA A 93 39.83 54.98 -5.49
N ASP A 94 40.60 53.90 -5.24
CA ASP A 94 41.39 53.22 -6.27
C ASP A 94 40.46 52.59 -7.33
N LEU A 95 39.35 51.99 -6.88
CA LEU A 95 38.34 51.41 -7.79
C LEU A 95 37.68 52.51 -8.65
N ALA A 96 37.36 53.65 -8.06
CA ALA A 96 36.83 54.79 -8.80
C ALA A 96 37.78 55.26 -9.92
N LEU A 97 39.10 55.31 -9.62
CA LEU A 97 40.11 55.67 -10.63
C LEU A 97 40.17 54.61 -11.75
N LEU A 98 40.08 53.32 -11.38
CA LEU A 98 40.11 52.23 -12.35
C LEU A 98 38.90 52.20 -13.27
N LEU A 99 37.69 52.37 -12.72
CA LEU A 99 36.43 52.24 -13.47
C LEU A 99 36.03 53.53 -14.18
N PHE A 100 36.27 54.71 -13.53
CA PHE A 100 35.71 55.97 -13.98
C PHE A 100 36.78 56.99 -14.42
N SER A 101 38.04 56.59 -14.40
CA SER A 101 39.21 57.44 -14.71
C SER A 101 39.26 58.72 -13.89
N GLY A 102 38.70 58.72 -12.67
CA GLY A 102 38.66 59.85 -11.78
C GLY A 102 38.37 59.47 -10.34
N GLN A 103 38.62 60.39 -9.41
CA GLN A 103 38.39 60.20 -7.98
C GLN A 103 37.54 61.34 -7.42
N SER A 104 36.55 61.82 -8.19
CA SER A 104 35.60 62.80 -7.65
C SER A 104 34.83 62.19 -6.45
N PRO A 105 34.30 63.03 -5.56
CA PRO A 105 33.51 62.52 -4.42
C PRO A 105 32.37 61.59 -4.80
N SER A 106 31.64 61.89 -5.87
CA SER A 106 30.56 61.08 -6.43
C SER A 106 31.04 59.73 -7.00
N GLN A 107 32.19 59.75 -7.70
CA GLN A 107 32.83 58.53 -8.22
C GLN A 107 33.33 57.60 -7.10
N CYS A 108 34.00 58.17 -6.08
CA CYS A 108 34.47 57.41 -4.94
C CYS A 108 33.32 56.77 -4.15
N TYR A 109 32.20 57.50 -4.00
CA TYR A 109 31.04 56.95 -3.31
C TYR A 109 30.32 55.89 -4.15
N ALA A 110 30.20 56.09 -5.46
CA ALA A 110 29.65 55.08 -6.36
C ALA A 110 30.47 53.76 -6.31
N ALA A 111 31.81 53.87 -6.35
CA ALA A 111 32.69 52.72 -6.19
C ALA A 111 32.53 52.03 -4.84
N HIS A 112 32.37 52.80 -3.74
CA HIS A 112 32.06 52.26 -2.42
C HIS A 112 30.73 51.51 -2.41
N ALA A 113 29.67 52.13 -2.97
CA ALA A 113 28.33 51.50 -3.02
C ALA A 113 28.34 50.21 -3.82
N LEU A 114 29.00 50.19 -4.98
CA LEU A 114 29.17 48.99 -5.80
C LEU A 114 29.88 47.88 -5.04
N LEU A 115 31.01 48.16 -4.37
CA LEU A 115 31.77 47.18 -3.58
C LEU A 115 31.01 46.67 -2.35
N ALA A 116 30.30 47.58 -1.69
CA ALA A 116 29.56 47.22 -0.47
C ALA A 116 28.28 46.39 -0.77
N ASP A 117 27.72 46.46 -1.96
CA ASP A 117 26.61 45.63 -2.45
C ASP A 117 27.10 44.36 -3.15
N ASP A 118 28.36 44.27 -3.48
CA ASP A 118 28.91 43.11 -4.15
C ASP A 118 29.00 41.87 -3.22
N LYS A 119 28.44 40.79 -3.71
CA LYS A 119 28.51 39.47 -3.05
C LYS A 119 29.34 38.45 -3.81
N LEU A 120 29.79 38.84 -5.01
CA LEU A 120 30.38 37.93 -5.97
C LEU A 120 31.87 38.11 -6.16
N TYR A 121 32.31 39.27 -6.55
CA TYR A 121 33.67 39.51 -7.05
C TYR A 121 34.67 39.91 -5.96
N PHE A 122 34.25 40.68 -4.97
CA PHE A 122 35.15 41.21 -3.93
C PHE A 122 34.73 40.80 -2.52
N LYS A 123 35.71 40.72 -1.63
CA LYS A 123 35.51 40.46 -0.20
C LYS A 123 36.06 41.61 0.62
N GLN A 124 35.24 42.18 1.48
CA GLN A 124 35.68 43.26 2.37
C GLN A 124 36.69 42.77 3.42
N LYS A 125 37.80 43.46 3.56
CA LYS A 125 38.82 43.31 4.62
C LYS A 125 39.10 44.64 5.25
N GLY A 126 38.39 45.01 6.32
CA GLY A 126 38.49 46.32 6.96
C GLY A 126 37.98 47.43 6.03
N ASP A 127 38.85 48.36 5.70
CA ASP A 127 38.58 49.47 4.78
C ASP A 127 38.97 49.19 3.32
N ARG A 128 39.46 48.00 3.03
CA ARG A 128 39.85 47.57 1.67
C ARG A 128 39.05 46.37 1.21
N TYR A 129 39.08 46.10 -0.08
CA TYR A 129 38.41 45.01 -0.72
C TYR A 129 39.42 44.13 -1.48
N GLU A 130 39.33 42.84 -1.30
CA GLU A 130 40.19 41.84 -1.93
C GLU A 130 39.43 41.14 -3.06
N PRO A 131 39.96 41.01 -4.29
CA PRO A 131 39.35 40.25 -5.34
C PRO A 131 39.29 38.76 -4.95
N ARG A 132 38.13 38.10 -5.14
CA ARG A 132 37.99 36.69 -4.89
C ARG A 132 38.72 35.87 -5.95
N PRO A 133 39.36 34.75 -5.60
CA PRO A 133 39.93 33.82 -6.57
C PRO A 133 38.88 33.31 -7.57
N SER A 134 39.27 33.06 -8.82
CA SER A 134 38.37 32.61 -9.90
C SER A 134 37.59 31.34 -9.53
N GLY A 135 38.23 30.36 -8.86
CA GLY A 135 37.55 29.14 -8.40
C GLY A 135 36.43 29.39 -7.38
N GLN A 136 36.61 30.44 -6.51
CA GLN A 136 35.57 30.79 -5.53
C GLN A 136 34.39 31.49 -6.21
N ILE A 137 34.60 32.27 -7.24
CA ILE A 137 33.55 32.93 -8.01
C ILE A 137 32.72 31.88 -8.78
N GLU A 138 33.39 30.92 -9.41
CA GLU A 138 32.71 29.81 -10.10
C GLU A 138 31.83 29.01 -9.16
N GLU A 139 32.31 28.75 -7.96
CA GLU A 139 31.51 28.06 -6.94
C GLU A 139 30.29 28.89 -6.49
N ILE A 140 30.47 30.19 -6.23
CA ILE A 140 29.36 31.09 -5.86
C ILE A 140 28.35 31.19 -7.02
N LYS A 141 28.82 31.38 -8.27
CA LYS A 141 27.95 31.39 -9.47
C LYS A 141 27.20 30.08 -9.64
N HIS A 142 27.85 28.93 -9.35
CA HIS A 142 27.20 27.63 -9.38
C HIS A 142 26.12 27.52 -8.29
N GLN A 143 26.43 27.90 -7.04
CA GLN A 143 25.47 27.90 -5.94
C GLN A 143 24.27 28.82 -6.23
N MET A 144 24.50 30.02 -6.79
CA MET A 144 23.42 30.94 -7.17
C MET A 144 22.53 30.33 -8.27
N ARG A 145 23.12 29.69 -9.30
CA ARG A 145 22.35 29.00 -10.34
C ARG A 145 21.51 27.85 -9.78
N VAL A 146 22.10 27.02 -8.93
CA VAL A 146 21.39 25.91 -8.27
C VAL A 146 20.24 26.43 -7.39
N GLN A 147 20.47 27.53 -6.68
CA GLN A 147 19.44 28.14 -5.85
C GLN A 147 18.29 28.72 -6.69
N ALA A 148 18.62 29.46 -7.74
CA ALA A 148 17.62 30.02 -8.67
C ALA A 148 16.79 28.91 -9.34
N GLN A 149 17.45 27.83 -9.78
CA GLN A 149 16.75 26.67 -10.34
C GLN A 149 15.79 26.01 -9.34
N LYS A 150 16.22 25.85 -8.08
CA LYS A 150 15.35 25.32 -7.03
C LYS A 150 14.13 26.20 -6.77
N GLU A 151 14.32 27.51 -6.77
CA GLU A 151 13.23 28.48 -6.59
C GLU A 151 12.25 28.44 -7.76
N GLU A 152 12.75 28.34 -8.99
CA GLU A 152 11.93 28.19 -10.20
C GLU A 152 11.15 26.86 -10.19
N GLU A 153 11.80 25.76 -9.86
CA GLU A 153 11.15 24.43 -9.73
C GLU A 153 10.09 24.43 -8.62
N GLN A 154 10.36 25.14 -7.50
CA GLN A 154 9.39 25.26 -6.41
C GLN A 154 8.18 26.09 -6.83
N GLN A 155 8.41 27.24 -7.47
CA GLN A 155 7.32 28.08 -7.95
C GLN A 155 6.50 27.35 -9.02
N GLY A 156 7.16 26.68 -9.97
CA GLY A 156 6.48 25.87 -10.98
C GLY A 156 5.64 24.73 -10.39
N PHE A 157 6.09 24.13 -9.31
CA PHE A 157 5.28 23.13 -8.57
C PHE A 157 4.03 23.75 -7.93
N ILE A 158 4.18 24.93 -7.28
CA ILE A 158 3.04 25.66 -6.68
C ILE A 158 2.00 26.01 -7.74
N ASP A 159 2.46 26.51 -8.88
CA ASP A 159 1.58 26.90 -9.98
C ASP A 159 0.80 25.69 -10.52
N ARG A 160 1.45 24.53 -10.69
CA ARG A 160 0.78 23.28 -11.10
C ARG A 160 -0.19 22.76 -10.05
N VAL A 161 0.15 22.84 -8.76
CA VAL A 161 -0.78 22.51 -7.67
C VAL A 161 -2.04 23.39 -7.75
N ASN A 162 -1.87 24.71 -7.94
CA ASN A 162 -2.99 25.63 -8.03
C ASN A 162 -3.86 25.37 -9.27
N GLN A 163 -3.26 25.04 -10.42
CA GLN A 163 -3.96 24.64 -11.64
C GLN A 163 -4.78 23.35 -11.41
N ALA A 164 -4.18 22.34 -10.79
CA ALA A 164 -4.88 21.09 -10.45
C ALA A 164 -6.06 21.33 -9.49
N LEU A 165 -5.88 22.16 -8.46
CA LEU A 165 -6.94 22.56 -7.54
C LEU A 165 -8.06 23.35 -8.22
N ALA A 166 -7.76 24.07 -9.31
CA ALA A 166 -8.74 24.74 -10.17
C ALA A 166 -9.47 23.77 -11.13
N GLY A 167 -9.14 22.48 -11.11
CA GLY A 167 -9.75 21.44 -11.95
C GLY A 167 -9.12 21.33 -13.34
N GLU A 168 -7.95 21.93 -13.58
CA GLU A 168 -7.22 21.81 -14.83
C GLU A 168 -6.44 20.48 -14.87
N ASN A 169 -6.30 19.92 -16.06
CA ASN A 169 -5.52 18.70 -16.26
C ASN A 169 -4.02 19.07 -16.29
N VAL A 170 -3.26 18.60 -15.29
CA VAL A 170 -1.86 18.96 -15.07
C VAL A 170 -0.93 17.80 -15.37
N LEU A 171 0.16 18.07 -16.11
CA LEU A 171 1.27 17.13 -16.31
C LEU A 171 2.33 17.35 -15.24
N TRP A 172 2.43 16.41 -14.28
CA TRP A 172 3.43 16.43 -13.22
C TRP A 172 4.83 16.14 -13.77
N GLN A 173 5.80 17.00 -13.45
CA GLN A 173 7.21 16.83 -13.84
C GLN A 173 7.94 15.84 -12.94
N GLY A 174 9.16 15.43 -13.32
CA GLY A 174 9.95 14.48 -12.53
C GLY A 174 10.26 14.99 -11.11
N SER A 175 10.58 16.28 -10.94
CA SER A 175 10.82 16.92 -9.64
C SER A 175 9.55 17.01 -8.77
N ASP A 176 8.36 17.12 -9.39
CA ASP A 176 7.08 17.16 -8.68
C ASP A 176 6.74 15.81 -8.08
N ARG A 177 7.06 14.71 -8.77
CA ARG A 177 6.84 13.35 -8.25
C ARG A 177 7.53 13.13 -6.91
N LEU A 178 8.77 13.59 -6.76
CA LEU A 178 9.50 13.50 -5.50
C LEU A 178 8.81 14.29 -4.37
N ARG A 179 8.22 15.45 -4.69
CA ARG A 179 7.46 16.25 -3.72
C ARG A 179 6.14 15.57 -3.35
N LEU A 180 5.41 15.03 -4.33
CA LEU A 180 4.18 14.27 -4.11
C LEU A 180 4.44 13.00 -3.30
N GLU A 181 5.49 12.24 -3.63
CA GLU A 181 5.92 11.07 -2.85
C GLU A 181 6.27 11.42 -1.39
N ALA A 182 6.83 12.59 -1.12
CA ALA A 182 7.08 13.04 0.24
C ALA A 182 5.77 13.27 1.01
N LEU A 183 4.74 13.84 0.35
CA LEU A 183 3.39 14.00 0.93
C LEU A 183 2.71 12.64 1.15
N GLU A 184 2.82 11.73 0.19
CA GLU A 184 2.30 10.36 0.32
C GLU A 184 2.94 9.64 1.53
N LYS A 185 4.27 9.69 1.67
CA LYS A 185 4.99 9.08 2.79
C LYS A 185 4.57 9.67 4.14
N PHE A 186 4.26 10.96 4.19
CA PHE A 186 3.76 11.60 5.40
C PHE A 186 2.43 11.01 5.88
N ILE A 187 1.54 10.63 4.94
CA ILE A 187 0.27 9.98 5.28
C ILE A 187 0.49 8.49 5.60
N LEU A 188 1.34 7.82 4.82
CA LEU A 188 1.55 6.38 4.94
C LEU A 188 2.31 6.00 6.22
N PHE A 189 3.27 6.81 6.66
CA PHE A 189 4.17 6.50 7.78
C PHE A 189 4.30 7.70 8.74
N PRO A 190 3.21 8.16 9.37
CA PRO A 190 3.17 9.40 10.13
C PRO A 190 4.14 9.46 11.33
N GLU A 191 4.65 8.30 11.77
CA GLU A 191 5.62 8.17 12.86
C GLU A 191 7.06 8.53 12.47
N GLN A 192 7.35 8.67 11.16
CA GLN A 192 8.68 9.01 10.65
C GLN A 192 8.91 10.53 10.64
N ASN A 193 10.15 10.93 10.36
CA ASN A 193 10.47 12.34 10.18
C ASN A 193 10.11 12.81 8.76
N HIS A 194 9.18 13.75 8.65
CA HIS A 194 8.62 14.24 7.39
C HIS A 194 8.91 15.73 7.14
N ARG A 195 10.10 16.20 7.47
CA ARG A 195 10.48 17.62 7.33
C ARG A 195 10.17 18.16 5.93
N GLN A 196 10.53 17.41 4.88
CA GLN A 196 10.28 17.81 3.49
C GLN A 196 8.78 17.98 3.19
N ALA A 197 7.93 17.07 3.64
CA ALA A 197 6.49 17.16 3.45
C ALA A 197 5.90 18.37 4.19
N LEU A 198 6.34 18.63 5.42
CA LEU A 198 5.91 19.77 6.21
C LEU A 198 6.33 21.10 5.58
N ASP A 199 7.56 21.19 5.03
CA ASP A 199 8.05 22.37 4.31
C ASP A 199 7.21 22.62 3.03
N ILE A 200 6.83 21.56 2.30
CA ILE A 200 5.95 21.66 1.13
C ILE A 200 4.57 22.16 1.54
N LEU A 201 3.96 21.57 2.58
CA LEU A 201 2.64 21.98 3.07
C LEU A 201 2.64 23.43 3.55
N GLN A 202 3.67 23.85 4.26
CA GLN A 202 3.86 25.24 4.68
C GLN A 202 3.93 26.18 3.48
N THR A 203 4.68 25.80 2.44
CA THR A 203 4.79 26.60 1.20
C THR A 203 3.46 26.71 0.46
N LEU A 204 2.64 25.65 0.50
CA LEU A 204 1.29 25.64 -0.07
C LEU A 204 0.23 26.30 0.83
N GLY A 205 0.62 26.79 2.02
CA GLY A 205 -0.32 27.34 3.00
C GLY A 205 -1.30 26.34 3.58
N LYS A 206 -0.94 25.05 3.56
CA LYS A 206 -1.78 23.96 4.07
C LYS A 206 -1.32 23.51 5.46
N PRO A 207 -2.25 23.07 6.34
CA PRO A 207 -1.87 22.54 7.66
C PRO A 207 -1.06 21.25 7.53
N GLY A 208 -0.08 21.08 8.44
CA GLY A 208 0.75 19.86 8.52
C GLY A 208 0.03 18.70 9.21
N ARG A 209 -1.13 18.28 8.69
CA ARG A 209 -1.95 17.19 9.21
C ARG A 209 -2.19 16.15 8.14
N THR A 210 -2.19 14.89 8.53
CA THR A 210 -2.32 13.75 7.60
C THR A 210 -3.69 13.71 6.89
N ASP A 211 -4.78 14.04 7.59
CA ASP A 211 -6.13 14.10 7.03
C ASP A 211 -6.26 15.21 5.95
N GLU A 212 -5.74 16.39 6.23
CA GLU A 212 -5.72 17.51 5.27
C GLU A 212 -4.81 17.23 4.07
N THR A 213 -3.67 16.56 4.30
CA THR A 213 -2.75 16.18 3.23
C THR A 213 -3.37 15.10 2.34
N GLN A 214 -4.13 14.16 2.91
CA GLN A 214 -4.87 13.16 2.14
C GLN A 214 -5.92 13.82 1.24
N ASN A 215 -6.72 14.75 1.79
CA ASN A 215 -7.68 15.51 1.01
C ASN A 215 -7.00 16.28 -0.13
N LEU A 216 -5.84 16.89 0.13
CA LEU A 216 -5.06 17.57 -0.91
C LEU A 216 -4.66 16.60 -2.03
N LEU A 217 -4.15 15.40 -1.73
CA LEU A 217 -3.76 14.43 -2.76
C LEU A 217 -4.98 13.94 -3.58
N ILE A 218 -6.16 13.84 -2.95
CA ILE A 218 -7.41 13.51 -3.65
C ILE A 218 -7.84 14.67 -4.58
N GLU A 219 -7.82 15.90 -4.09
CA GLU A 219 -8.15 17.11 -4.87
C GLU A 219 -7.20 17.30 -6.06
N LEU A 220 -5.92 16.93 -5.91
CA LEU A 220 -4.93 16.95 -6.99
C LEU A 220 -5.08 15.78 -7.98
N GLY A 221 -6.00 14.85 -7.78
CA GLY A 221 -6.19 13.66 -8.61
C GLY A 221 -5.05 12.64 -8.54
N ILE A 222 -4.19 12.73 -7.52
CA ILE A 222 -3.09 11.78 -7.27
C ILE A 222 -3.61 10.52 -6.59
N TRP A 223 -4.54 10.68 -5.65
CA TRP A 223 -5.20 9.59 -4.95
C TRP A 223 -6.69 9.56 -5.25
N GLN A 224 -7.26 8.35 -5.17
CA GLN A 224 -8.70 8.15 -5.19
C GLN A 224 -9.29 8.48 -3.81
N ARG A 225 -10.60 8.75 -3.77
CA ARG A 225 -11.31 9.06 -2.51
C ARG A 225 -11.16 7.96 -1.46
N HIS A 226 -11.22 6.70 -1.89
CA HIS A 226 -11.08 5.51 -1.07
C HIS A 226 -9.78 4.78 -1.37
N GLU A 227 -8.68 5.54 -1.50
CA GLU A 227 -7.35 4.97 -1.73
C GLU A 227 -7.00 3.94 -0.67
N ASN A 228 -6.54 2.76 -1.08
CA ASN A 228 -6.20 1.69 -0.15
C ASN A 228 -4.83 1.94 0.51
N LEU A 229 -4.85 2.63 1.65
CA LEU A 229 -3.63 2.95 2.39
C LEU A 229 -2.93 1.71 2.94
N PHE A 230 -3.65 0.63 3.21
CA PHE A 230 -3.08 -0.61 3.71
C PHE A 230 -2.24 -1.30 2.63
N LEU A 231 -2.76 -1.34 1.40
CA LEU A 231 -2.01 -1.85 0.25
C LEU A 231 -0.79 -0.99 -0.05
N ARG A 232 -0.92 0.35 -0.02
CA ARG A 232 0.21 1.27 -0.24
C ARG A 232 1.30 1.18 0.83
N ARG A 233 0.95 0.84 2.06
CA ARG A 233 1.92 0.60 3.14
C ARG A 233 2.60 -0.75 3.05
N SER A 234 1.95 -1.70 2.40
CA SER A 234 2.43 -3.06 2.28
C SER A 234 3.57 -3.18 1.27
N ALA A 235 4.39 -4.20 1.43
CA ALA A 235 5.36 -4.61 0.42
C ALA A 235 4.75 -5.51 -0.67
N TYR A 236 3.43 -5.75 -0.62
CA TYR A 236 2.75 -6.61 -1.58
C TYR A 236 2.78 -5.99 -3.00
N PRO A 237 3.23 -6.73 -4.03
CA PRO A 237 3.35 -6.19 -5.38
C PRO A 237 1.97 -5.96 -6.01
N ASN A 238 1.66 -4.72 -6.37
CA ASN A 238 0.38 -4.35 -7.00
C ASN A 238 0.44 -4.30 -8.54
N GLN A 239 1.63 -4.37 -9.14
CA GLN A 239 1.84 -4.38 -10.58
C GLN A 239 2.81 -5.47 -10.97
N PHE A 240 2.66 -6.00 -12.19
CA PHE A 240 3.62 -6.94 -12.75
C PHE A 240 4.79 -6.19 -13.41
N PRO A 241 6.04 -6.66 -13.22
CA PRO A 241 7.17 -6.16 -14.00
C PRO A 241 6.95 -6.36 -15.51
N ALA A 242 7.40 -5.43 -16.35
CA ALA A 242 7.25 -5.52 -17.81
C ALA A 242 7.73 -6.85 -18.38
N LYS A 243 8.88 -7.36 -17.90
CA LYS A 243 9.42 -8.66 -18.32
C LYS A 243 8.45 -9.82 -18.06
N VAL A 244 7.73 -9.81 -16.94
CA VAL A 244 6.73 -10.84 -16.59
C VAL A 244 5.52 -10.75 -17.51
N SER A 245 5.05 -9.53 -17.81
CA SER A 245 3.97 -9.30 -18.75
C SER A 245 4.34 -9.70 -20.18
N ASP A 246 5.58 -9.43 -20.60
CA ASP A 246 6.09 -9.86 -21.93
C ASP A 246 6.10 -11.39 -22.06
N VAL A 247 6.54 -12.11 -21.02
CA VAL A 247 6.50 -13.59 -20.98
C VAL A 247 5.07 -14.09 -21.03
N ALA A 248 4.15 -13.48 -20.28
CA ALA A 248 2.75 -13.85 -20.30
C ALA A 248 2.14 -13.70 -21.70
N HIS A 249 2.35 -12.57 -22.35
CA HIS A 249 1.89 -12.35 -23.73
C HIS A 249 2.50 -13.35 -24.74
N ALA A 250 3.79 -13.67 -24.58
CA ALA A 250 4.44 -14.68 -25.41
C ALA A 250 3.79 -16.06 -25.26
N TYR A 251 3.42 -16.45 -24.03
CA TYR A 251 2.82 -17.76 -23.75
C TYR A 251 1.36 -17.88 -24.23
N LEU A 252 0.64 -16.77 -24.38
CA LEU A 252 -0.68 -16.77 -25.01
C LEU A 252 -0.62 -17.14 -26.50
N THR A 253 0.44 -16.75 -27.18
CA THR A 253 0.61 -16.98 -28.64
C THR A 253 1.43 -18.21 -28.95
N ASN A 254 2.43 -18.50 -28.16
CA ASN A 254 3.34 -19.62 -28.33
C ASN A 254 3.70 -20.25 -26.98
N PRO A 255 2.79 -21.05 -26.40
CA PRO A 255 3.02 -21.68 -25.10
C PRO A 255 4.20 -22.67 -25.17
N PRO A 256 4.96 -22.85 -24.06
CA PRO A 256 6.02 -23.83 -23.98
C PRO A 256 5.48 -25.25 -24.24
N PRO A 257 6.33 -26.23 -24.65
CA PRO A 257 5.92 -27.62 -24.79
C PRO A 257 5.33 -28.17 -23.50
N ASP A 258 4.31 -29.05 -23.62
CA ASP A 258 3.74 -29.68 -22.43
C ASP A 258 4.73 -30.70 -21.83
N PRO A 259 5.13 -30.54 -20.56
CA PRO A 259 5.99 -31.52 -19.91
C PRO A 259 5.31 -32.86 -19.65
N ASP A 260 3.96 -32.91 -19.60
CA ASP A 260 3.17 -34.12 -19.34
C ASP A 260 2.54 -34.61 -20.65
N GLN A 261 3.29 -35.39 -21.45
CA GLN A 261 2.86 -35.83 -22.76
C GLN A 261 1.74 -36.91 -22.72
N GLU A 262 1.68 -37.70 -21.65
CA GLU A 262 0.71 -38.77 -21.42
C GLU A 262 -0.36 -38.37 -20.40
N ARG A 263 -1.14 -37.32 -20.72
CA ARG A 263 -2.24 -36.92 -19.87
C ARG A 263 -3.40 -37.87 -20.00
N LEU A 264 -4.00 -38.26 -18.85
CA LEU A 264 -5.24 -39.05 -18.80
C LEU A 264 -6.39 -38.26 -19.42
N ASP A 265 -7.05 -38.82 -20.42
CA ASP A 265 -8.20 -38.15 -21.06
C ASP A 265 -9.49 -38.40 -20.26
N LEU A 266 -9.95 -37.38 -19.55
CA LEU A 266 -11.20 -37.36 -18.79
C LEU A 266 -12.24 -36.44 -19.41
N THR A 267 -12.04 -36.02 -20.67
CA THR A 267 -12.94 -35.08 -21.37
C THR A 267 -14.34 -35.64 -21.64
N ALA A 268 -14.51 -36.95 -21.55
CA ALA A 268 -15.81 -37.62 -21.69
C ALA A 268 -16.68 -37.53 -20.44
N LEU A 269 -16.10 -37.23 -19.27
CA LEU A 269 -16.85 -37.07 -18.05
C LEU A 269 -17.51 -35.69 -18.01
N LYS A 270 -18.74 -35.63 -17.50
CA LYS A 270 -19.35 -34.34 -17.19
C LYS A 270 -18.58 -33.70 -16.06
N THR A 271 -18.06 -32.51 -16.30
CA THR A 271 -17.29 -31.77 -15.30
C THR A 271 -18.04 -30.49 -14.94
N TYR A 272 -18.22 -30.27 -13.65
CA TYR A 272 -18.89 -29.13 -13.05
C TYR A 272 -17.85 -28.25 -12.37
N THR A 273 -17.71 -26.97 -12.75
CA THR A 273 -17.03 -25.95 -11.95
C THR A 273 -18.08 -25.19 -11.18
N ILE A 274 -17.88 -24.97 -9.89
CA ILE A 274 -18.87 -24.43 -8.95
C ILE A 274 -18.22 -23.34 -8.12
N ASP A 275 -18.57 -22.08 -8.41
CA ASP A 275 -17.92 -20.90 -7.86
C ASP A 275 -18.94 -19.78 -7.58
N ASP A 276 -18.49 -18.69 -6.96
CA ASP A 276 -19.27 -17.46 -6.94
C ASP A 276 -19.31 -16.85 -8.36
N GLU A 277 -20.41 -16.17 -8.72
CA GLU A 277 -20.60 -15.57 -10.05
C GLU A 277 -19.43 -14.67 -10.48
N SER A 278 -18.85 -13.93 -9.53
CA SER A 278 -17.73 -13.00 -9.77
C SER A 278 -16.37 -13.67 -9.92
N THR A 279 -16.25 -14.99 -9.71
CA THR A 279 -14.99 -15.72 -9.81
C THR A 279 -14.53 -15.78 -11.27
N SER A 280 -13.31 -15.35 -11.55
CA SER A 280 -12.71 -15.37 -12.91
C SER A 280 -11.56 -16.36 -13.03
N GLU A 281 -10.89 -16.69 -11.94
CA GLU A 281 -9.84 -17.71 -11.85
C GLU A 281 -10.47 -19.01 -11.39
N ILE A 282 -10.69 -19.98 -12.30
CA ILE A 282 -11.37 -21.24 -12.00
C ILE A 282 -10.33 -22.32 -11.70
N ASP A 283 -10.12 -22.59 -10.41
CA ASP A 283 -9.11 -23.55 -9.96
C ASP A 283 -9.59 -25.02 -10.01
N ASP A 284 -10.87 -25.29 -9.78
CA ASP A 284 -11.36 -26.66 -9.56
C ASP A 284 -12.63 -27.03 -10.32
N GLY A 285 -12.78 -28.30 -10.55
CA GLY A 285 -13.96 -28.90 -11.16
C GLY A 285 -14.18 -30.33 -10.64
N LEU A 286 -15.40 -30.79 -10.69
CA LEU A 286 -15.83 -32.06 -10.12
C LEU A 286 -16.50 -32.93 -11.17
N SER A 287 -16.22 -34.23 -11.15
CA SER A 287 -16.88 -35.25 -11.99
C SER A 287 -17.11 -36.53 -11.21
N VAL A 288 -18.00 -37.38 -11.72
CA VAL A 288 -18.22 -38.75 -11.20
C VAL A 288 -18.04 -39.74 -12.34
N GLU A 289 -17.25 -40.76 -12.11
CA GLU A 289 -17.07 -41.91 -12.98
C GLU A 289 -17.78 -43.11 -12.39
N THR A 290 -18.67 -43.76 -13.17
CA THR A 290 -19.26 -45.04 -12.77
C THR A 290 -18.34 -46.18 -13.14
N LEU A 291 -17.90 -46.94 -12.16
CA LEU A 291 -16.99 -48.06 -12.33
C LEU A 291 -17.72 -49.34 -12.80
N ALA A 292 -16.96 -50.28 -13.35
CA ALA A 292 -17.54 -51.55 -13.89
C ALA A 292 -18.26 -52.41 -12.83
N ASP A 293 -17.92 -52.26 -11.56
CA ASP A 293 -18.56 -52.91 -10.43
C ASP A 293 -19.82 -52.20 -9.90
N GLY A 294 -20.20 -51.09 -10.55
CA GLY A 294 -21.32 -50.23 -10.13
C GLY A 294 -20.96 -49.23 -9.04
N GLY A 295 -19.74 -49.22 -8.56
CA GLY A 295 -19.21 -48.19 -7.65
C GLY A 295 -18.97 -46.85 -8.36
N HIS A 296 -18.65 -45.84 -7.57
CA HIS A 296 -18.35 -44.50 -8.11
C HIS A 296 -16.96 -44.07 -7.71
N ARG A 297 -16.23 -43.50 -8.67
CA ARG A 297 -15.00 -42.72 -8.45
C ARG A 297 -15.32 -41.26 -8.58
N LEU A 298 -15.01 -40.51 -7.52
CA LEU A 298 -15.12 -39.06 -7.50
C LEU A 298 -13.83 -38.51 -8.12
N TRP A 299 -13.98 -37.62 -9.09
CA TRP A 299 -12.84 -36.92 -9.68
C TRP A 299 -12.85 -35.48 -9.23
N ILE A 300 -11.77 -35.04 -8.64
CA ILE A 300 -11.47 -33.64 -8.30
C ILE A 300 -10.40 -33.17 -9.26
N HIS A 301 -10.75 -32.31 -10.19
CA HIS A 301 -9.88 -31.75 -11.19
C HIS A 301 -9.36 -30.41 -10.69
N VAL A 302 -8.05 -30.22 -10.63
CA VAL A 302 -7.45 -28.95 -10.24
C VAL A 302 -6.68 -28.41 -11.43
N ALA A 303 -6.91 -27.16 -11.75
CA ALA A 303 -6.21 -26.41 -12.79
C ALA A 303 -4.68 -26.61 -12.69
N ASP A 304 -4.02 -26.72 -13.81
CA ASP A 304 -2.58 -27.05 -13.85
C ASP A 304 -1.75 -25.90 -14.44
N PRO A 305 -1.51 -24.79 -13.70
CA PRO A 305 -0.66 -23.72 -14.19
C PRO A 305 0.79 -24.16 -14.42
N THR A 306 1.26 -25.24 -13.77
CA THR A 306 2.61 -25.79 -14.00
C THR A 306 2.82 -26.37 -15.40
N ARG A 307 1.76 -26.42 -16.23
CA ARG A 307 1.83 -26.64 -17.66
C ARG A 307 2.60 -25.54 -18.39
N LEU A 308 2.48 -24.29 -17.91
CA LEU A 308 3.06 -23.09 -18.51
C LEU A 308 4.32 -22.60 -17.78
N LEU A 309 4.62 -23.15 -16.60
CA LEU A 309 5.67 -22.67 -15.73
C LEU A 309 6.79 -23.70 -15.59
N MET A 310 8.01 -23.19 -15.49
CA MET A 310 9.15 -23.98 -15.03
C MET A 310 9.62 -23.47 -13.66
N PRO A 311 10.06 -24.36 -12.76
CA PRO A 311 10.64 -23.95 -11.50
C PRO A 311 11.77 -22.93 -11.68
N ASN A 312 11.66 -21.79 -11.00
CA ASN A 312 12.57 -20.65 -11.03
C ASN A 312 12.58 -19.84 -12.36
N ASP A 313 11.58 -19.98 -13.23
CA ASP A 313 11.39 -19.03 -14.33
C ASP A 313 10.80 -17.69 -13.85
N GLU A 314 10.65 -16.73 -14.74
CA GLU A 314 10.16 -15.38 -14.42
C GLU A 314 8.77 -15.38 -13.80
N LEU A 315 7.88 -16.24 -14.31
CA LEU A 315 6.49 -16.36 -13.79
C LEU A 315 6.47 -17.03 -12.42
N ASP A 316 7.26 -18.10 -12.23
CA ASP A 316 7.40 -18.78 -10.94
C ASP A 316 7.98 -17.85 -9.85
N LEU A 317 9.04 -17.11 -10.19
CA LEU A 317 9.67 -16.17 -9.26
C LEU A 317 8.74 -15.02 -8.87
N GLU A 318 7.95 -14.49 -9.80
CA GLU A 318 6.95 -13.46 -9.49
C GLU A 318 5.80 -14.02 -8.66
N ALA A 319 5.29 -15.22 -8.98
CA ALA A 319 4.28 -15.91 -8.19
C ALA A 319 4.77 -16.19 -6.76
N ARG A 320 6.03 -16.62 -6.60
CA ARG A 320 6.68 -16.81 -5.30
C ARG A 320 6.74 -15.54 -4.49
N LYS A 321 7.10 -14.42 -5.12
CA LYS A 321 7.15 -13.10 -4.49
C LYS A 321 5.77 -12.65 -3.99
N ARG A 322 4.71 -12.89 -4.78
CA ARG A 322 3.32 -12.58 -4.40
C ARG A 322 2.76 -13.55 -3.37
N SER A 323 3.17 -14.80 -3.47
CA SER A 323 2.74 -15.94 -2.64
C SER A 323 1.26 -16.32 -2.72
N THR A 324 0.36 -15.39 -2.90
CA THR A 324 -1.10 -15.62 -3.04
C THR A 324 -1.74 -14.48 -3.85
N SER A 325 -2.88 -14.73 -4.49
CA SER A 325 -3.76 -13.65 -4.99
C SER A 325 -4.36 -12.90 -3.80
N LEU A 326 -4.56 -11.61 -3.94
CA LEU A 326 -5.09 -10.71 -2.90
C LEU A 326 -6.54 -10.33 -3.27
N TYR A 327 -7.49 -10.70 -2.42
CA TYR A 327 -8.92 -10.45 -2.63
C TYR A 327 -9.38 -9.26 -1.81
N LEU A 328 -9.77 -8.18 -2.49
CA LEU A 328 -10.24 -6.95 -1.87
C LEU A 328 -11.72 -6.72 -2.24
N PRO A 329 -12.48 -6.00 -1.41
CA PRO A 329 -13.85 -5.63 -1.76
C PRO A 329 -13.99 -4.91 -3.11
N THR A 330 -12.94 -4.20 -3.53
CA THR A 330 -12.87 -3.42 -4.78
C THR A 330 -12.36 -4.21 -5.97
N GLY A 331 -11.91 -5.46 -5.79
CA GLY A 331 -11.36 -6.31 -6.85
C GLY A 331 -10.22 -7.19 -6.39
N MET A 332 -9.59 -7.88 -7.31
CA MET A 332 -8.55 -8.86 -7.04
C MET A 332 -7.21 -8.41 -7.64
N ILE A 333 -6.13 -8.68 -6.94
CA ILE A 333 -4.75 -8.62 -7.47
C ILE A 333 -4.24 -10.04 -7.59
N SER A 334 -4.17 -10.55 -8.81
CA SER A 334 -3.80 -11.93 -9.10
C SER A 334 -2.36 -12.26 -8.78
N MET A 335 -2.10 -13.53 -8.43
CA MET A 335 -0.74 -14.07 -8.27
C MET A 335 -0.01 -14.18 -9.61
N PHE A 336 -0.71 -14.49 -10.70
CA PHE A 336 -0.21 -14.50 -12.07
C PHE A 336 -0.79 -13.33 -12.89
N PRO A 337 -0.18 -12.97 -14.03
CA PRO A 337 -0.79 -12.03 -14.96
C PRO A 337 -2.22 -12.45 -15.32
N PRO A 338 -3.20 -11.52 -15.22
CA PRO A 338 -4.63 -11.85 -15.34
C PRO A 338 -4.99 -12.60 -16.63
N GLU A 339 -4.35 -12.26 -17.74
CA GLU A 339 -4.55 -12.90 -19.04
C GLU A 339 -4.16 -14.39 -19.08
N LEU A 340 -3.22 -14.82 -18.23
CA LEU A 340 -2.89 -16.23 -18.05
C LEU A 340 -3.80 -16.88 -17.01
N ALA A 341 -3.99 -16.22 -15.86
CA ALA A 341 -4.75 -16.75 -14.73
C ALA A 341 -6.21 -17.02 -15.09
N THR A 342 -6.89 -16.08 -15.77
CA THR A 342 -8.28 -16.22 -16.19
C THR A 342 -8.46 -16.91 -17.54
N GLY A 343 -7.36 -17.21 -18.23
CA GLY A 343 -7.33 -17.84 -19.54
C GLY A 343 -6.79 -19.29 -19.46
N PRO A 344 -5.60 -19.57 -20.04
CA PRO A 344 -5.07 -20.93 -20.20
C PRO A 344 -4.75 -21.65 -18.88
N MET A 345 -4.67 -20.96 -17.75
CA MET A 345 -4.49 -21.57 -16.45
C MET A 345 -5.82 -22.00 -15.78
N SER A 346 -6.96 -21.46 -16.21
CA SER A 346 -8.28 -21.74 -15.63
C SER A 346 -9.01 -22.90 -16.31
N LEU A 347 -9.93 -23.54 -15.59
CA LEU A 347 -10.83 -24.58 -16.10
C LEU A 347 -12.05 -23.94 -16.80
N LEU A 348 -11.90 -23.55 -18.06
CA LEU A 348 -12.91 -22.80 -18.81
C LEU A 348 -13.99 -23.71 -19.43
N GLN A 349 -15.25 -23.34 -19.24
CA GLN A 349 -16.39 -24.08 -19.78
C GLN A 349 -16.28 -24.33 -21.29
N GLY A 350 -16.54 -25.58 -21.71
CA GLY A 350 -16.54 -25.98 -23.10
C GLY A 350 -15.16 -26.12 -23.76
N GLN A 351 -14.08 -25.73 -23.07
CA GLN A 351 -12.72 -25.83 -23.57
C GLN A 351 -12.03 -27.11 -23.04
N ARG A 352 -11.07 -27.61 -23.80
CA ARG A 352 -10.18 -28.68 -23.33
C ARG A 352 -9.07 -28.08 -22.48
N CYS A 353 -9.14 -28.30 -21.18
CA CYS A 353 -8.25 -27.74 -20.19
C CYS A 353 -7.30 -28.80 -19.64
N VAL A 354 -6.11 -28.35 -19.19
CA VAL A 354 -5.15 -29.20 -18.48
C VAL A 354 -5.47 -29.14 -16.97
N ALA A 355 -5.38 -30.30 -16.32
CA ALA A 355 -5.60 -30.43 -14.89
C ALA A 355 -4.64 -31.43 -14.25
N LEU A 356 -4.45 -31.32 -12.94
CA LEU A 356 -4.00 -32.41 -12.08
C LEU A 356 -5.26 -32.97 -11.42
N SER A 357 -5.61 -34.23 -11.74
CA SER A 357 -6.86 -34.82 -11.30
C SER A 357 -6.64 -35.88 -10.21
N PHE A 358 -7.48 -35.80 -9.19
CA PHE A 358 -7.52 -36.71 -8.05
C PHE A 358 -8.76 -37.60 -8.16
N GLY A 359 -8.57 -38.87 -8.52
CA GLY A 359 -9.65 -39.84 -8.59
C GLY A 359 -9.73 -40.63 -7.28
N VAL A 360 -10.87 -40.60 -6.60
CA VAL A 360 -11.01 -41.15 -5.25
C VAL A 360 -12.23 -42.05 -5.16
N THR A 361 -12.06 -43.25 -4.59
CA THR A 361 -13.20 -44.09 -4.16
C THR A 361 -13.30 -44.06 -2.65
N LEU A 362 -14.51 -43.98 -2.12
CA LEU A 362 -14.80 -43.99 -0.71
C LEU A 362 -15.36 -45.36 -0.29
N ASP A 363 -15.12 -45.72 0.96
CA ASP A 363 -15.79 -46.82 1.57
C ASP A 363 -17.23 -46.45 2.07
N GLU A 364 -17.91 -47.36 2.71
CA GLU A 364 -19.29 -47.19 3.19
C GLU A 364 -19.43 -46.05 4.21
N VAL A 365 -18.41 -45.83 5.02
CA VAL A 365 -18.40 -44.77 6.06
C VAL A 365 -17.83 -43.42 5.60
N GLY A 366 -17.29 -43.37 4.37
CA GLY A 366 -16.74 -42.14 3.79
C GLY A 366 -15.23 -41.98 3.96
N ALA A 367 -14.50 -42.99 4.43
CA ALA A 367 -13.04 -42.97 4.39
C ALA A 367 -12.51 -43.23 2.96
N VAL A 368 -11.31 -42.76 2.67
CA VAL A 368 -10.63 -43.03 1.39
C VAL A 368 -10.26 -44.53 1.31
N LYS A 369 -10.87 -45.25 0.36
CA LYS A 369 -10.61 -46.64 0.08
C LYS A 369 -9.44 -46.81 -0.90
N ASP A 370 -9.46 -46.07 -1.96
CA ASP A 370 -8.43 -46.08 -3.02
C ASP A 370 -8.38 -44.73 -3.71
N PHE A 371 -7.22 -44.36 -4.26
CA PHE A 371 -7.06 -43.15 -4.98
C PHE A 371 -6.01 -43.23 -6.10
N THR A 372 -6.11 -42.31 -7.06
CA THR A 372 -5.12 -42.10 -8.11
C THR A 372 -4.93 -40.62 -8.36
N ILE A 373 -3.72 -40.20 -8.70
CA ILE A 373 -3.41 -38.82 -9.12
C ILE A 373 -2.80 -38.89 -10.50
N ALA A 374 -3.29 -38.06 -11.43
CA ALA A 374 -2.77 -38.03 -12.79
C ALA A 374 -2.88 -36.64 -13.40
N PRO A 375 -1.84 -36.16 -14.15
CA PRO A 375 -2.03 -35.10 -15.12
C PRO A 375 -3.11 -35.50 -16.11
N SER A 376 -4.06 -34.64 -16.42
CA SER A 376 -5.24 -35.01 -17.22
C SER A 376 -5.65 -33.90 -18.19
N TRP A 377 -6.49 -34.30 -19.14
CA TRP A 377 -7.31 -33.42 -19.95
C TRP A 377 -8.74 -33.48 -19.42
N VAL A 378 -9.34 -32.32 -19.18
CA VAL A 378 -10.74 -32.18 -18.77
C VAL A 378 -11.46 -31.20 -19.69
N LYS A 379 -12.79 -31.29 -19.77
CA LYS A 379 -13.61 -30.34 -20.51
C LYS A 379 -14.80 -29.95 -19.64
N PRO A 380 -14.72 -28.84 -18.88
CA PRO A 380 -15.84 -28.42 -18.06
C PRO A 380 -17.12 -28.30 -18.88
N THR A 381 -18.15 -29.05 -18.46
CA THR A 381 -19.46 -29.07 -19.13
C THR A 381 -20.27 -27.85 -18.70
N TYR A 382 -20.23 -27.56 -17.41
CA TYR A 382 -20.99 -26.49 -16.78
C TYR A 382 -20.07 -25.61 -15.93
N ARG A 383 -20.35 -24.32 -15.98
CA ARG A 383 -19.90 -23.34 -15.00
C ARG A 383 -21.15 -22.91 -14.22
N LEU A 384 -21.23 -23.32 -12.97
CA LEU A 384 -22.38 -23.09 -12.09
C LEU A 384 -22.00 -22.18 -10.93
N THR A 385 -22.99 -21.46 -10.42
CA THR A 385 -22.89 -20.79 -9.13
C THR A 385 -23.29 -21.79 -8.01
N TYR A 386 -22.96 -21.45 -6.76
CA TYR A 386 -23.41 -22.23 -5.61
C TYR A 386 -24.94 -22.27 -5.56
N GLU A 387 -25.59 -21.16 -5.86
CA GLU A 387 -27.04 -21.01 -5.90
C GLU A 387 -27.68 -21.90 -6.98
N ASP A 388 -27.09 -21.96 -8.19
CA ASP A 388 -27.54 -22.88 -9.27
C ASP A 388 -27.51 -24.33 -8.79
N VAL A 389 -26.40 -24.75 -8.15
CA VAL A 389 -26.28 -26.15 -7.68
C VAL A 389 -27.24 -26.43 -6.56
N ASP A 390 -27.46 -25.52 -5.61
CA ASP A 390 -28.45 -25.70 -4.54
C ASP A 390 -29.87 -25.84 -5.12
N GLU A 391 -30.24 -25.03 -6.12
CA GLU A 391 -31.52 -25.14 -6.80
C GLU A 391 -31.65 -26.48 -7.57
N MET A 392 -30.59 -26.88 -8.30
CA MET A 392 -30.59 -28.17 -9.04
C MET A 392 -30.74 -29.37 -8.10
N LEU A 393 -30.11 -29.33 -6.92
CA LEU A 393 -30.23 -30.39 -5.89
C LEU A 393 -31.64 -30.44 -5.29
N VAL A 394 -32.27 -29.28 -5.04
CA VAL A 394 -33.68 -29.22 -4.55
C VAL A 394 -34.66 -29.74 -5.60
N LEU A 395 -34.47 -29.31 -6.85
CA LEU A 395 -35.37 -29.73 -7.98
C LEU A 395 -35.12 -31.16 -8.44
N LYS A 396 -34.02 -31.80 -8.01
CA LYS A 396 -33.63 -33.19 -8.38
C LYS A 396 -33.64 -33.38 -9.90
N ILE A 397 -32.87 -32.55 -10.59
CA ILE A 397 -32.80 -32.54 -12.04
C ILE A 397 -32.32 -33.90 -12.55
N GLN A 398 -33.15 -34.65 -13.27
CA GLN A 398 -32.87 -36.02 -13.74
C GLN A 398 -31.70 -36.10 -14.73
N GLY A 399 -31.42 -35.02 -15.45
CA GLY A 399 -30.30 -34.92 -16.41
C GLY A 399 -28.92 -34.85 -15.79
N GLU A 400 -28.82 -34.56 -14.48
CA GLU A 400 -27.60 -34.35 -13.75
C GLU A 400 -27.48 -35.24 -12.51
N PRO A 401 -27.42 -36.57 -12.68
CA PRO A 401 -27.38 -37.55 -11.55
C PRO A 401 -26.07 -37.45 -10.76
N GLU A 402 -25.01 -36.87 -11.34
CA GLU A 402 -23.69 -36.73 -10.70
C GLU A 402 -23.73 -35.75 -9.51
N LEU A 403 -24.51 -34.66 -9.60
CA LEU A 403 -24.60 -33.67 -8.51
C LEU A 403 -25.15 -34.23 -7.19
N PRO A 404 -26.25 -34.98 -7.17
CA PRO A 404 -26.71 -35.68 -5.96
C PRO A 404 -25.68 -36.68 -5.43
N LEU A 405 -24.97 -37.42 -6.29
CA LEU A 405 -23.92 -38.37 -5.87
C LEU A 405 -22.75 -37.64 -5.20
N LEU A 406 -22.30 -36.52 -5.76
CA LEU A 406 -21.27 -35.65 -5.15
C LEU A 406 -21.72 -35.09 -3.79
N ALA A 407 -22.97 -34.63 -3.68
CA ALA A 407 -23.53 -34.11 -2.44
C ALA A 407 -23.63 -35.20 -1.34
N GLU A 408 -24.04 -36.41 -1.73
CA GLU A 408 -24.09 -37.54 -0.80
C GLU A 408 -22.68 -37.97 -0.34
N ALA A 409 -21.73 -38.04 -1.27
CA ALA A 409 -20.34 -38.33 -0.95
C ALA A 409 -19.73 -37.27 0.01
N ALA A 410 -19.97 -35.98 -0.25
CA ALA A 410 -19.55 -34.89 0.60
C ALA A 410 -20.15 -35.01 2.03
N LYS A 411 -21.45 -35.33 2.12
CA LYS A 411 -22.10 -35.54 3.40
C LYS A 411 -21.47 -36.72 4.18
N LYS A 412 -21.18 -37.83 3.50
CA LYS A 412 -20.48 -39.01 4.14
C LYS A 412 -19.08 -38.59 4.59
N ARG A 413 -18.35 -37.85 3.77
CA ARG A 413 -17.03 -37.35 4.14
C ARG A 413 -17.06 -36.45 5.37
N ALA A 414 -17.96 -35.49 5.43
CA ALA A 414 -18.12 -34.59 6.58
C ALA A 414 -18.44 -35.39 7.86
N GLN A 415 -19.31 -36.41 7.77
CA GLN A 415 -19.63 -37.30 8.90
C GLN A 415 -18.42 -38.10 9.35
N TRP A 416 -17.67 -38.70 8.42
CA TRP A 416 -16.44 -39.42 8.72
C TRP A 416 -15.42 -38.52 9.40
N ARG A 417 -15.12 -37.34 8.83
CA ARG A 417 -14.18 -36.41 9.46
C ARG A 417 -14.61 -35.99 10.86
N LYS A 418 -15.92 -35.77 11.07
CA LYS A 418 -16.46 -35.50 12.40
C LYS A 418 -16.19 -36.65 13.36
N SER A 419 -16.32 -37.93 12.93
CA SER A 419 -15.97 -39.10 13.75
C SER A 419 -14.46 -39.18 14.05
N GLN A 420 -13.62 -38.55 13.19
CA GLN A 420 -12.17 -38.39 13.40
C GLN A 420 -11.82 -37.14 14.24
N GLY A 421 -12.83 -36.46 14.81
CA GLY A 421 -12.62 -35.28 15.66
C GLY A 421 -12.57 -33.95 14.93
N ALA A 422 -13.02 -33.86 13.67
CA ALA A 422 -13.13 -32.60 12.96
C ALA A 422 -14.04 -31.60 13.71
N ILE A 423 -13.61 -30.35 13.74
CA ILE A 423 -14.29 -29.25 14.44
C ILE A 423 -14.89 -28.31 13.39
N THR A 424 -16.20 -28.16 13.41
CA THR A 424 -16.91 -27.23 12.54
C THR A 424 -17.39 -26.04 13.36
N ILE A 425 -17.07 -24.84 12.93
CA ILE A 425 -17.48 -23.59 13.57
C ILE A 425 -18.43 -22.85 12.61
N LYS A 426 -19.64 -22.55 13.08
CA LYS A 426 -20.70 -21.92 12.30
C LYS A 426 -20.88 -20.46 12.74
N MET A 427 -19.97 -19.61 12.36
CA MET A 427 -20.13 -18.16 12.55
C MET A 427 -20.64 -17.51 11.28
N PRO A 428 -21.52 -16.52 11.38
CA PRO A 428 -21.88 -15.68 10.22
C PRO A 428 -20.62 -14.98 9.68
N GLU A 429 -20.42 -15.04 8.38
CA GLU A 429 -19.31 -14.36 7.70
C GLU A 429 -19.84 -13.31 6.75
N ALA A 430 -19.25 -12.11 6.82
CA ALA A 430 -19.57 -10.99 5.95
C ALA A 430 -18.84 -11.12 4.61
N ILE A 431 -19.56 -11.02 3.51
CA ILE A 431 -18.99 -10.77 2.17
C ILE A 431 -19.18 -9.30 1.86
N ILE A 432 -18.08 -8.59 1.63
CA ILE A 432 -18.08 -7.17 1.33
C ILE A 432 -17.74 -6.98 -0.15
N LYS A 433 -18.58 -6.30 -0.90
CA LYS A 433 -18.36 -5.96 -2.31
C LYS A 433 -18.51 -4.47 -2.52
N VAL A 434 -17.66 -3.92 -3.36
CA VAL A 434 -17.67 -2.50 -3.73
C VAL A 434 -17.74 -2.42 -5.26
N ASN A 435 -18.70 -1.69 -5.78
CA ASN A 435 -18.83 -1.48 -7.23
C ASN A 435 -17.95 -0.32 -7.73
N ALA A 436 -17.99 -0.07 -9.03
CA ALA A 436 -17.20 0.99 -9.67
C ALA A 436 -17.57 2.42 -9.21
N ASP A 437 -18.75 2.60 -8.64
CA ASP A 437 -19.26 3.87 -8.11
C ASP A 437 -18.98 4.03 -6.61
N ASP A 438 -18.07 3.20 -6.07
CA ASP A 438 -17.73 3.13 -4.64
C ASP A 438 -18.91 2.77 -3.73
N GLU A 439 -20.00 2.20 -4.27
CA GLU A 439 -21.09 1.71 -3.42
C GLU A 439 -20.68 0.40 -2.76
N VAL A 440 -20.77 0.38 -1.45
CA VAL A 440 -20.43 -0.80 -0.63
C VAL A 440 -21.69 -1.56 -0.27
N GLN A 441 -21.65 -2.87 -0.43
CA GLN A 441 -22.69 -3.81 -0.06
C GLN A 441 -22.09 -4.89 0.84
N ILE A 442 -22.86 -5.30 1.85
CA ILE A 442 -22.48 -6.39 2.76
C ILE A 442 -23.56 -7.44 2.75
N TYR A 443 -23.17 -8.68 2.50
CA TYR A 443 -24.03 -9.85 2.52
C TYR A 443 -23.52 -10.85 3.56
N LEU A 444 -24.43 -11.65 4.11
CA LEU A 444 -24.05 -12.84 4.86
C LEU A 444 -23.72 -13.98 3.89
N GLN A 445 -22.59 -14.64 4.11
CA GLN A 445 -22.30 -15.88 3.43
C GLN A 445 -23.20 -16.98 4.00
N GLU A 446 -24.13 -17.46 3.20
CA GLU A 446 -25.00 -18.57 3.59
C GLU A 446 -24.23 -19.89 3.56
N THR A 447 -24.44 -20.71 4.61
CA THR A 447 -24.00 -22.11 4.58
C THR A 447 -24.97 -22.93 3.75
N SER A 448 -24.54 -23.41 2.58
CA SER A 448 -25.37 -24.20 1.69
C SER A 448 -24.83 -25.61 1.45
N VAL A 449 -25.63 -26.46 0.83
CA VAL A 449 -25.23 -27.83 0.49
C VAL A 449 -24.12 -27.82 -0.56
N SER A 450 -24.22 -26.94 -1.55
CA SER A 450 -23.24 -26.78 -2.63
C SER A 450 -21.88 -26.31 -2.08
N ARG A 451 -21.87 -25.32 -1.17
CA ARG A 451 -20.63 -24.84 -0.53
C ARG A 451 -19.96 -25.92 0.32
N GLN A 452 -20.78 -26.71 1.04
CA GLN A 452 -20.26 -27.84 1.80
C GLN A 452 -19.71 -28.94 0.87
N LEU A 453 -20.40 -29.21 -0.26
CA LEU A 453 -19.94 -30.16 -1.27
C LEU A 453 -18.57 -29.81 -1.79
N VAL A 454 -18.39 -28.59 -2.30
CA VAL A 454 -17.09 -28.13 -2.83
C VAL A 454 -16.01 -28.18 -1.75
N ALA A 455 -16.29 -27.65 -0.56
CA ALA A 455 -15.34 -27.64 0.55
C ALA A 455 -14.86 -29.06 0.92
N GLU A 456 -15.77 -30.06 1.00
CA GLU A 456 -15.40 -31.42 1.31
C GLU A 456 -14.58 -32.10 0.21
N MET A 457 -14.86 -31.79 -1.07
CA MET A 457 -14.07 -32.29 -2.20
C MET A 457 -12.66 -31.67 -2.20
N MET A 458 -12.52 -30.38 -1.90
CA MET A 458 -11.22 -29.72 -1.77
C MET A 458 -10.40 -30.28 -0.59
N ILE A 459 -11.06 -30.55 0.55
CA ILE A 459 -10.42 -31.20 1.70
C ILE A 459 -9.98 -32.63 1.34
N LEU A 460 -10.80 -33.35 0.60
CA LEU A 460 -10.49 -34.73 0.13
C LEU A 460 -9.27 -34.76 -0.80
N ALA A 461 -9.20 -33.84 -1.76
CA ALA A 461 -8.03 -33.73 -2.65
C ALA A 461 -6.74 -33.42 -1.84
N GLY A 462 -6.83 -32.51 -0.86
CA GLY A 462 -5.69 -32.19 0.01
C GLY A 462 -5.25 -33.35 0.92
N GLU A 463 -6.18 -34.17 1.39
CA GLU A 463 -5.87 -35.42 2.10
C GLU A 463 -5.12 -36.40 1.21
N VAL A 464 -5.61 -36.61 -0.01
CA VAL A 464 -5.00 -37.52 -1.00
C VAL A 464 -3.63 -37.02 -1.42
N ALA A 465 -3.46 -35.71 -1.67
CA ALA A 465 -2.16 -35.12 -1.97
C ALA A 465 -1.16 -35.34 -0.84
N GLY A 466 -1.59 -35.15 0.42
CA GLY A 466 -0.76 -35.41 1.60
C GLY A 466 -0.35 -36.85 1.75
N ARG A 467 -1.30 -37.80 1.62
CA ARG A 467 -1.04 -39.24 1.68
C ARG A 467 -0.08 -39.71 0.59
N PHE A 468 -0.36 -39.34 -0.67
CA PHE A 468 0.49 -39.69 -1.80
C PHE A 468 1.92 -39.19 -1.59
N SER A 469 2.07 -37.95 -1.16
CA SER A 469 3.38 -37.35 -0.96
C SER A 469 4.15 -38.03 0.18
N GLN A 470 3.48 -38.41 1.26
CA GLN A 470 4.11 -39.15 2.36
C GLN A 470 4.52 -40.56 1.94
N GLU A 471 3.63 -41.31 1.27
CA GLU A 471 3.87 -42.69 0.83
C GLU A 471 5.08 -42.79 -0.13
N HIS A 472 5.30 -41.74 -0.93
CA HIS A 472 6.37 -41.72 -1.92
C HIS A 472 7.57 -40.84 -1.51
N GLY A 473 7.58 -40.30 -0.30
CA GLY A 473 8.69 -39.47 0.18
C GLY A 473 8.89 -38.18 -0.58
N ILE A 474 7.81 -37.63 -1.14
CA ILE A 474 7.83 -36.38 -1.92
C ILE A 474 7.76 -35.19 -0.95
N PRO A 475 8.76 -34.29 -0.92
CA PRO A 475 8.70 -33.10 -0.08
C PRO A 475 7.67 -32.09 -0.62
N VAL A 476 6.62 -31.86 0.11
CA VAL A 476 5.56 -30.90 -0.18
C VAL A 476 5.24 -30.06 1.06
N PRO A 477 4.57 -28.90 0.93
CA PRO A 477 4.03 -28.17 2.06
C PRO A 477 2.90 -28.95 2.73
N PHE A 478 3.17 -29.56 3.89
CA PHE A 478 2.12 -30.11 4.75
C PHE A 478 1.54 -29.03 5.65
N ARG A 479 0.23 -29.04 5.84
CA ARG A 479 -0.44 -28.14 6.75
C ARG A 479 -1.01 -28.90 7.92
N GLY A 480 -0.53 -28.59 9.10
CA GLY A 480 -0.96 -29.20 10.37
C GLY A 480 -1.62 -28.17 11.29
N GLN A 481 -2.33 -28.67 12.29
CA GLN A 481 -2.89 -27.85 13.34
C GLN A 481 -2.93 -28.69 14.63
N PRO A 482 -2.32 -28.19 15.72
CA PRO A 482 -2.37 -28.86 17.01
C PRO A 482 -3.81 -29.09 17.50
N GLN A 483 -4.03 -30.11 18.31
CA GLN A 483 -5.33 -30.39 18.93
C GLN A 483 -5.69 -29.21 19.86
N PRO A 484 -6.85 -28.55 19.67
CA PRO A 484 -7.31 -27.51 20.58
C PRO A 484 -7.74 -28.10 21.94
N GLU A 485 -7.49 -27.34 22.99
CA GLU A 485 -8.09 -27.54 24.29
C GLU A 485 -9.47 -26.88 24.33
N LEU A 486 -10.49 -27.64 23.98
CA LEU A 486 -11.88 -27.15 23.99
C LEU A 486 -12.42 -27.04 25.41
N PRO A 487 -13.34 -26.09 25.67
CA PRO A 487 -14.11 -26.08 26.91
C PRO A 487 -14.88 -27.42 27.09
N SER A 488 -15.11 -27.82 28.30
CA SER A 488 -15.93 -29.01 28.59
C SER A 488 -17.35 -28.88 28.02
N ASP A 489 -18.01 -30.01 27.80
CA ASP A 489 -19.40 -29.99 27.31
C ASP A 489 -20.31 -29.21 28.27
N GLU A 490 -20.07 -29.29 29.60
CA GLU A 490 -20.83 -28.56 30.61
C GLU A 490 -20.64 -27.06 30.47
N GLU A 491 -19.38 -26.59 30.28
CA GLU A 491 -19.07 -25.16 30.04
C GLU A 491 -19.69 -24.68 28.74
N LEU A 492 -19.59 -25.43 27.65
CA LEU A 492 -20.19 -25.07 26.37
C LEU A 492 -21.72 -25.02 26.44
N LEU A 493 -22.34 -25.97 27.17
CA LEU A 493 -23.80 -26.03 27.36
C LEU A 493 -24.31 -24.86 28.25
N SER A 494 -23.48 -24.36 29.14
CA SER A 494 -23.82 -23.17 29.96
C SER A 494 -23.89 -21.89 29.13
N LEU A 495 -23.23 -21.83 27.98
CA LEU A 495 -23.28 -20.70 27.08
C LEU A 495 -24.54 -20.70 26.18
N PRO A 496 -25.10 -19.55 25.82
CA PRO A 496 -26.18 -19.49 24.86
C PRO A 496 -25.80 -20.18 23.53
N PRO A 497 -26.75 -20.96 22.92
CA PRO A 497 -26.49 -21.60 21.65
C PRO A 497 -26.33 -20.61 20.53
N GLY A 498 -25.64 -21.01 19.44
CA GLY A 498 -25.38 -20.18 18.28
C GLY A 498 -24.07 -19.39 18.41
N PRO A 499 -24.00 -18.13 17.95
CA PRO A 499 -22.75 -17.38 17.78
C PRO A 499 -21.88 -17.28 19.04
N VAL A 500 -22.49 -17.22 20.23
CA VAL A 500 -21.75 -17.14 21.51
C VAL A 500 -20.92 -18.40 21.75
N ARG A 501 -21.57 -19.57 21.59
CA ARG A 501 -20.93 -20.90 21.77
C ARG A 501 -19.87 -21.13 20.70
N GLU A 502 -20.18 -20.80 19.45
CA GLU A 502 -19.24 -20.89 18.33
C GLU A 502 -18.02 -19.99 18.52
N CYS A 503 -18.22 -18.78 19.03
CA CYS A 503 -17.15 -17.86 19.40
C CYS A 503 -16.24 -18.43 20.50
N ALA A 504 -16.81 -19.13 21.50
CA ALA A 504 -16.04 -19.76 22.55
C ALA A 504 -15.16 -20.91 22.01
N VAL A 505 -15.69 -21.75 21.12
CA VAL A 505 -14.93 -22.82 20.45
C VAL A 505 -13.82 -22.20 19.57
N ARG A 506 -14.13 -21.19 18.76
CA ARG A 506 -13.17 -20.52 17.86
C ARG A 506 -11.96 -19.96 18.60
N ARG A 507 -12.14 -19.43 19.80
CA ARG A 507 -11.05 -18.90 20.64
C ARG A 507 -10.04 -19.94 21.06
N CYS A 508 -10.45 -21.20 21.18
CA CYS A 508 -9.57 -22.29 21.56
C CYS A 508 -8.78 -22.86 20.38
N MET A 509 -9.10 -22.44 19.14
CA MET A 509 -8.46 -22.96 17.95
C MET A 509 -7.03 -22.41 17.81
N PRO A 510 -6.00 -23.27 17.85
CA PRO A 510 -4.63 -22.86 17.55
C PRO A 510 -4.49 -22.50 16.07
N ARG A 511 -3.46 -21.74 15.73
CA ARG A 511 -3.16 -21.46 14.33
C ARG A 511 -2.64 -22.72 13.64
N SER A 512 -3.03 -22.90 12.38
CA SER A 512 -2.42 -23.93 11.54
C SER A 512 -1.01 -23.51 11.12
N GLU A 513 -0.13 -24.49 10.98
CA GLU A 513 1.27 -24.31 10.59
C GLU A 513 1.54 -25.03 9.27
N VAL A 514 2.44 -24.49 8.47
CA VAL A 514 2.88 -25.08 7.20
C VAL A 514 4.37 -25.43 7.33
N GLY A 515 4.71 -26.65 6.97
CA GLY A 515 6.09 -27.15 7.01
C GLY A 515 6.27 -28.36 6.10
N ILE A 516 7.48 -28.93 6.09
CA ILE A 516 7.80 -30.12 5.28
C ILE A 516 7.59 -31.44 6.03
N THR A 517 7.27 -31.36 7.32
CA THR A 517 7.02 -32.53 8.14
C THR A 517 5.53 -32.80 8.21
N PRO A 518 5.07 -34.01 7.85
CA PRO A 518 3.67 -34.41 7.99
C PRO A 518 3.18 -34.27 9.43
N SER A 519 2.02 -33.67 9.64
CA SER A 519 1.40 -33.50 10.93
C SER A 519 -0.12 -33.49 10.84
N ARG A 520 -0.80 -33.92 11.92
CA ARG A 520 -2.25 -33.91 11.99
C ARG A 520 -2.83 -32.53 11.91
N HIS A 521 -3.91 -32.37 11.17
CA HIS A 521 -4.72 -31.15 11.13
C HIS A 521 -6.00 -31.37 11.97
N ALA A 522 -5.96 -30.92 13.22
CA ALA A 522 -7.02 -31.26 14.19
C ALA A 522 -8.40 -30.77 13.75
N SER A 523 -8.57 -29.50 13.31
CA SER A 523 -9.89 -29.01 12.92
C SER A 523 -10.45 -29.69 11.66
N LEU A 524 -9.61 -30.22 10.78
CA LEU A 524 -10.06 -31.02 9.64
C LEU A 524 -10.32 -32.50 10.02
N GLY A 525 -9.84 -32.96 11.15
CA GLY A 525 -9.92 -34.37 11.55
C GLY A 525 -9.08 -35.28 10.64
N LEU A 526 -7.97 -34.79 10.11
CA LEU A 526 -7.11 -35.51 9.17
C LEU A 526 -5.71 -35.67 9.74
N ASP A 527 -5.12 -36.84 9.56
CA ASP A 527 -3.75 -37.12 9.99
C ASP A 527 -2.72 -36.48 9.05
N LEU A 528 -3.10 -36.28 7.78
CA LEU A 528 -2.29 -35.68 6.74
C LEU A 528 -3.13 -34.75 5.90
N TYR A 529 -2.55 -33.57 5.59
CA TYR A 529 -3.16 -32.63 4.71
C TYR A 529 -2.08 -31.80 4.01
N SER A 530 -2.17 -31.69 2.68
CA SER A 530 -1.36 -30.79 1.87
C SER A 530 -2.28 -30.00 0.93
N GLN A 531 -2.14 -28.69 0.92
CA GLN A 531 -2.94 -27.87 0.02
C GLN A 531 -2.48 -28.09 -1.42
N ALA A 532 -3.41 -28.39 -2.32
CA ALA A 532 -3.15 -28.67 -3.74
C ALA A 532 -4.25 -28.14 -4.67
N THR A 533 -5.30 -27.50 -4.15
CA THR A 533 -6.55 -27.25 -4.88
C THR A 533 -6.70 -25.86 -5.44
N SER A 534 -5.72 -24.97 -5.24
CA SER A 534 -5.81 -23.60 -5.74
C SER A 534 -4.44 -23.06 -6.21
N PRO A 535 -3.78 -23.74 -7.19
CA PRO A 535 -2.43 -23.40 -7.62
C PRO A 535 -2.36 -22.09 -8.44
N ILE A 536 -3.49 -21.59 -8.96
CA ILE A 536 -3.54 -20.29 -9.66
C ILE A 536 -3.36 -19.14 -8.65
N ARG A 537 -3.86 -19.33 -7.41
CA ARG A 537 -3.94 -18.26 -6.42
C ARG A 537 -3.18 -18.53 -5.11
N ARG A 538 -2.51 -19.68 -4.95
CA ARG A 538 -1.66 -20.00 -3.78
C ARG A 538 -0.38 -20.68 -4.22
N TYR A 539 0.75 -20.07 -3.89
CA TYR A 539 2.06 -20.60 -4.28
C TYR A 539 2.40 -21.95 -3.61
N THR A 540 1.92 -22.18 -2.39
CA THR A 540 2.09 -23.47 -1.70
C THR A 540 1.47 -24.65 -2.47
N ASP A 541 0.32 -24.43 -3.07
CA ASP A 541 -0.37 -25.42 -3.89
C ASP A 541 0.41 -25.68 -5.20
N LEU A 542 0.98 -24.62 -5.76
CA LEU A 542 1.82 -24.73 -6.95
C LEU A 542 3.07 -25.59 -6.72
N ILE A 543 3.73 -25.43 -5.55
CA ILE A 543 4.85 -26.30 -5.16
C ILE A 543 4.40 -27.75 -5.11
N THR A 544 3.24 -28.04 -4.49
CA THR A 544 2.68 -29.40 -4.43
C THR A 544 2.49 -29.98 -5.84
N HIS A 545 1.97 -29.19 -6.78
CA HIS A 545 1.83 -29.61 -8.19
C HIS A 545 3.17 -29.89 -8.86
N PHE A 546 4.16 -29.02 -8.72
CA PHE A 546 5.49 -29.24 -9.27
C PHE A 546 6.10 -30.55 -8.80
N GLN A 547 6.03 -30.82 -7.50
CA GLN A 547 6.64 -31.99 -6.86
C GLN A 547 5.91 -33.29 -7.26
N ILE A 548 4.57 -33.34 -7.13
CA ILE A 548 3.78 -34.51 -7.47
C ILE A 548 3.92 -34.86 -8.96
N LYS A 549 3.80 -33.87 -9.85
CA LYS A 549 3.91 -34.08 -11.29
C LYS A 549 5.30 -34.56 -11.73
N ALA A 550 6.36 -34.01 -11.14
CA ALA A 550 7.72 -34.48 -11.42
C ALA A 550 7.91 -35.95 -11.01
N TYR A 551 7.39 -36.35 -9.86
CA TYR A 551 7.40 -37.73 -9.43
C TYR A 551 6.61 -38.63 -10.39
N LEU A 552 5.41 -38.25 -10.80
CA LEU A 552 4.56 -39.01 -11.74
C LEU A 552 5.23 -39.20 -13.11
N ARG A 553 6.05 -38.25 -13.55
CA ARG A 553 6.87 -38.37 -14.77
C ARG A 553 8.08 -39.29 -14.60
N GLY A 554 8.38 -39.75 -13.39
CA GLY A 554 9.61 -40.52 -13.11
C GLY A 554 10.88 -39.70 -13.21
N GLY A 555 10.78 -38.36 -13.16
CA GLY A 555 11.90 -37.44 -13.25
C GLY A 555 12.44 -37.03 -11.88
N PRO A 556 13.55 -36.26 -11.83
CA PRO A 556 14.06 -35.71 -10.59
C PRO A 556 13.06 -34.67 -10.04
N LEU A 557 12.93 -34.63 -8.71
CA LEU A 557 12.09 -33.63 -8.05
C LEU A 557 12.72 -32.22 -8.25
N PRO A 558 11.91 -31.20 -8.58
CA PRO A 558 12.39 -29.82 -8.80
C PRO A 558 13.03 -29.21 -7.56
N PHE A 559 12.54 -29.58 -6.37
CA PHE A 559 13.01 -29.04 -5.11
C PHE A 559 13.29 -30.16 -4.11
N SER A 560 14.43 -30.08 -3.42
CA SER A 560 14.71 -30.92 -2.25
C SER A 560 13.84 -30.48 -1.05
N GLY A 561 13.80 -31.28 0.01
CA GLY A 561 13.10 -30.90 1.24
C GLY A 561 13.62 -29.59 1.83
N GLU A 562 14.94 -29.37 1.83
CA GLU A 562 15.57 -28.14 2.30
C GLU A 562 15.13 -26.95 1.45
N GLN A 563 15.13 -27.10 0.12
CA GLN A 563 14.69 -26.04 -0.81
C GLN A 563 13.19 -25.70 -0.63
N VAL A 564 12.33 -26.71 -0.46
CA VAL A 564 10.90 -26.45 -0.12
C VAL A 564 10.78 -25.66 1.16
N GLN A 565 11.55 -26.01 2.19
CA GLN A 565 11.55 -25.29 3.46
C GLN A 565 12.03 -23.82 3.31
N GLU A 566 13.08 -23.59 2.54
CA GLU A 566 13.58 -22.24 2.22
C GLU A 566 12.53 -21.40 1.46
N ILE A 567 11.88 -22.03 0.48
CA ILE A 567 10.79 -21.37 -0.27
C ILE A 567 9.65 -21.00 0.68
N LEU A 568 9.23 -21.92 1.57
CA LEU A 568 8.19 -21.63 2.55
C LEU A 568 8.56 -20.43 3.45
N TYR A 569 9.82 -20.36 3.91
CA TYR A 569 10.27 -19.20 4.69
C TYR A 569 10.22 -17.90 3.89
N SER A 570 10.45 -17.95 2.58
CA SER A 570 10.41 -16.77 1.73
C SER A 570 8.99 -16.29 1.39
N VAL A 571 8.02 -17.21 1.24
CA VAL A 571 6.65 -16.88 0.83
C VAL A 571 5.71 -16.56 1.99
N MET A 572 5.95 -17.15 3.18
CA MET A 572 5.07 -16.95 4.34
C MET A 572 4.93 -15.47 4.78
N PRO A 573 5.96 -14.62 4.77
CA PRO A 573 5.80 -13.20 5.09
C PRO A 573 4.82 -12.50 4.15
N SER A 574 4.95 -12.68 2.83
CA SER A 574 4.07 -12.08 1.82
C SER A 574 2.62 -12.56 1.97
N SER A 575 2.42 -13.86 2.26
CA SER A 575 1.08 -14.41 2.51
C SER A 575 0.43 -13.82 3.78
N LYS A 576 1.21 -13.61 4.85
CA LYS A 576 0.72 -12.96 6.08
C LYS A 576 0.36 -11.49 5.82
N GLU A 577 1.18 -10.81 5.03
CA GLU A 577 0.95 -9.42 4.67
C GLU A 577 -0.31 -9.28 3.81
N ALA A 578 -0.50 -10.14 2.80
CA ALA A 578 -1.72 -10.21 2.00
C ALA A 578 -2.96 -10.36 2.89
N THR A 579 -2.95 -11.33 3.81
CA THR A 579 -4.06 -11.54 4.77
C THR A 579 -4.30 -10.32 5.66
N LEU A 580 -3.25 -9.60 6.07
CA LEU A 580 -3.38 -8.38 6.86
C LEU A 580 -4.04 -7.26 6.05
N VAL A 581 -3.60 -7.05 4.80
CA VAL A 581 -4.17 -6.06 3.88
C VAL A 581 -5.64 -6.35 3.60
N GLU A 582 -6.00 -7.61 3.31
CA GLU A 582 -7.40 -8.04 3.11
C GLU A 582 -8.26 -7.70 4.34
N ARG A 583 -7.81 -8.12 5.52
CA ARG A 583 -8.55 -7.88 6.77
C ARG A 583 -8.74 -6.40 7.07
N GLN A 584 -7.69 -5.59 6.88
CA GLN A 584 -7.75 -4.15 7.12
C GLN A 584 -8.63 -3.45 6.08
N THR A 585 -8.56 -3.86 4.82
CA THR A 585 -9.41 -3.32 3.75
C THR A 585 -10.88 -3.69 3.97
N ASN A 586 -11.17 -4.95 4.33
CA ASN A 586 -12.52 -5.37 4.69
C ASN A 586 -13.05 -4.55 5.87
N ARG A 587 -12.21 -4.33 6.89
CA ARG A 587 -12.57 -3.51 8.06
C ARG A 587 -12.87 -2.07 7.66
N TYR A 588 -12.05 -1.46 6.80
CA TYR A 588 -12.27 -0.11 6.26
C TYR A 588 -13.66 0.00 5.59
N TRP A 589 -13.96 -0.91 4.68
CA TRP A 589 -15.23 -0.90 3.94
C TRP A 589 -16.45 -1.26 4.82
N SER A 590 -16.26 -2.10 5.83
CA SER A 590 -17.31 -2.34 6.84
C SER A 590 -17.66 -1.05 7.59
N LEU A 591 -16.66 -0.28 8.00
CA LEU A 591 -16.88 0.99 8.68
C LEU A 591 -17.46 2.05 7.74
N GLU A 592 -17.04 2.05 6.47
CA GLU A 592 -17.62 2.94 5.45
C GLU A 592 -19.09 2.63 5.19
N PHE A 593 -19.44 1.35 5.13
CA PHE A 593 -20.84 0.93 5.05
C PHE A 593 -21.67 1.45 6.25
N LEU A 594 -21.17 1.25 7.46
CA LEU A 594 -21.83 1.73 8.68
C LEU A 594 -21.90 3.26 8.72
N ARG A 595 -20.88 3.97 8.24
CA ARG A 595 -20.87 5.43 8.12
C ARG A 595 -21.96 5.95 7.18
N ARG A 596 -22.18 5.26 6.07
CA ARG A 596 -23.25 5.60 5.09
C ARG A 596 -24.65 5.29 5.62
N ASN A 597 -24.75 4.30 6.50
CA ASN A 597 -26.01 3.82 7.08
C ASN A 597 -26.19 4.23 8.57
N ILE A 598 -25.77 5.45 8.91
CA ILE A 598 -25.74 5.95 10.30
C ILE A 598 -27.15 6.04 10.93
N ASN A 599 -28.20 6.07 10.11
CA ASN A 599 -29.59 6.15 10.56
C ASN A 599 -30.24 4.81 10.82
N GLU A 600 -29.64 3.73 10.35
CA GLU A 600 -30.17 2.38 10.48
C GLU A 600 -29.95 1.84 11.90
N VAL A 601 -30.87 0.94 12.28
CA VAL A 601 -30.83 0.22 13.56
C VAL A 601 -30.46 -1.23 13.28
N TRP A 602 -29.36 -1.67 13.87
CA TRP A 602 -28.81 -3.01 13.67
C TRP A 602 -29.07 -3.89 14.86
N GLN A 603 -29.45 -5.15 14.62
CA GLN A 603 -29.58 -6.13 15.67
C GLN A 603 -28.22 -6.74 15.99
N GLY A 604 -27.82 -6.66 17.25
CA GLY A 604 -26.56 -7.19 17.71
C GLY A 604 -26.75 -8.24 18.80
N VAL A 605 -25.76 -9.10 18.97
CA VAL A 605 -25.66 -10.02 20.12
C VAL A 605 -24.30 -9.85 20.78
N MET A 606 -24.30 -9.80 22.12
CA MET A 606 -23.07 -9.79 22.91
C MET A 606 -22.41 -11.19 22.83
N LEU A 607 -21.21 -11.27 22.25
CA LEU A 607 -20.48 -12.53 22.12
C LEU A 607 -19.67 -12.84 23.37
N ARG A 608 -18.89 -11.88 23.84
CA ARG A 608 -17.99 -12.04 24.99
C ARG A 608 -17.40 -10.72 25.44
N TRP A 609 -16.83 -10.68 26.63
CA TRP A 609 -15.99 -9.59 27.07
C TRP A 609 -14.61 -9.63 26.40
N LEU A 610 -14.14 -8.47 25.94
CA LEU A 610 -12.76 -8.22 25.53
C LEU A 610 -11.94 -7.77 26.74
N ARG A 611 -12.51 -6.82 27.53
CA ARG A 611 -12.02 -6.31 28.81
C ARG A 611 -13.22 -5.98 29.68
N GLU A 612 -13.55 -6.86 30.60
CA GLU A 612 -14.76 -6.72 31.44
C GLU A 612 -14.67 -5.53 32.37
N ASP A 613 -13.51 -5.31 33.00
CA ASP A 613 -13.25 -4.20 33.90
C ASP A 613 -13.44 -2.83 33.22
N ASP A 614 -13.18 -2.75 31.91
CA ASP A 614 -13.36 -1.55 31.11
C ASP A 614 -14.75 -1.44 30.46
N GLY A 615 -15.62 -2.41 30.68
CA GLY A 615 -16.92 -2.51 30.03
C GLY A 615 -16.82 -2.75 28.50
N LEU A 616 -15.68 -3.26 28.00
CA LEU A 616 -15.47 -3.46 26.57
C LEU A 616 -15.82 -4.89 26.17
N GLY A 617 -16.88 -5.05 25.38
CA GLY A 617 -17.33 -6.33 24.85
C GLY A 617 -17.15 -6.44 23.35
N LEU A 618 -17.25 -7.67 22.84
CA LEU A 618 -17.33 -8.00 21.43
C LEU A 618 -18.79 -8.28 21.09
N ILE A 619 -19.35 -7.54 20.15
CA ILE A 619 -20.69 -7.75 19.63
C ILE A 619 -20.64 -8.30 18.21
N LEU A 620 -21.66 -9.02 17.81
CA LEU A 620 -21.92 -9.43 16.43
C LEU A 620 -23.15 -8.70 15.93
N LEU A 621 -23.04 -7.93 14.85
CA LEU A 621 -24.19 -7.46 14.10
C LEU A 621 -24.70 -8.60 13.24
N GLU A 622 -25.82 -9.22 13.64
CA GLU A 622 -26.29 -10.50 13.08
C GLU A 622 -26.62 -10.39 11.59
N GLU A 623 -27.20 -9.27 11.15
CA GLU A 623 -27.62 -9.05 9.76
C GLU A 623 -26.43 -8.81 8.80
N LEU A 624 -25.28 -8.41 9.35
CA LEU A 624 -24.09 -8.08 8.57
C LEU A 624 -22.94 -9.08 8.76
N GLY A 625 -23.01 -9.97 9.77
CA GLY A 625 -21.90 -10.84 10.11
C GLY A 625 -20.65 -10.12 10.62
N LEU A 626 -20.79 -8.88 11.11
CA LEU A 626 -19.68 -8.05 11.53
C LEU A 626 -19.45 -8.14 13.02
N GLU A 627 -18.23 -8.52 13.41
CA GLU A 627 -17.78 -8.51 14.79
C GLU A 627 -17.10 -7.19 15.13
N LEU A 628 -17.63 -6.49 16.13
CA LEU A 628 -17.21 -5.13 16.48
C LEU A 628 -17.04 -4.96 17.99
N PRO A 629 -16.03 -4.20 18.46
CA PRO A 629 -15.95 -3.84 19.87
C PRO A 629 -17.03 -2.81 20.22
N HIS A 630 -17.67 -2.97 21.38
CA HIS A 630 -18.61 -2.01 21.93
C HIS A 630 -18.38 -1.83 23.42
N ARG A 631 -18.50 -0.59 23.91
CA ARG A 631 -18.37 -0.29 25.32
C ARG A 631 -19.77 -0.16 25.95
N PHE A 632 -19.99 -0.91 27.02
CA PHE A 632 -21.23 -0.96 27.75
C PHE A 632 -21.12 -0.14 29.04
N ASP A 633 -22.15 0.66 29.32
CA ASP A 633 -22.28 1.44 30.57
C ASP A 633 -23.25 0.74 31.55
N ARG A 634 -23.70 -0.48 31.23
CA ARG A 634 -24.62 -1.29 32.05
C ARG A 634 -24.14 -2.74 32.12
N PRO A 635 -24.60 -3.49 33.11
CA PRO A 635 -24.38 -4.94 33.13
C PRO A 635 -25.00 -5.61 31.91
N ILE A 636 -24.24 -6.49 31.29
CA ILE A 636 -24.66 -7.29 30.14
C ILE A 636 -23.99 -8.66 30.19
N SER A 637 -24.64 -9.66 29.64
CA SER A 637 -24.14 -11.02 29.56
C SER A 637 -23.98 -11.49 28.14
N PRO A 638 -23.04 -12.42 27.85
CA PRO A 638 -22.95 -13.08 26.55
C PRO A 638 -24.30 -13.69 26.14
N GLY A 639 -24.76 -13.39 24.93
CA GLY A 639 -26.06 -13.79 24.42
C GLY A 639 -27.17 -12.75 24.51
N ASP A 640 -26.96 -11.67 25.27
CA ASP A 640 -27.93 -10.56 25.30
C ASP A 640 -28.03 -9.91 23.93
N ARG A 641 -29.28 -9.64 23.52
CA ARG A 641 -29.59 -8.97 22.25
C ARG A 641 -29.64 -7.46 22.43
N LEU A 642 -29.19 -6.76 21.43
CA LEU A 642 -28.99 -5.32 21.43
C LEU A 642 -29.63 -4.72 20.17
N SER A 643 -30.27 -3.57 20.32
CA SER A 643 -30.65 -2.71 19.20
C SER A 643 -29.66 -1.54 19.17
N LEU A 644 -28.87 -1.46 18.13
CA LEU A 644 -27.71 -0.57 18.02
C LEU A 644 -27.86 0.39 16.86
N LYS A 645 -27.69 1.67 17.12
CA LYS A 645 -27.58 2.70 16.09
C LYS A 645 -26.17 3.24 16.04
N VAL A 646 -25.61 3.39 14.83
CA VAL A 646 -24.29 3.99 14.67
C VAL A 646 -24.34 5.46 15.06
N SER A 647 -23.53 5.88 16.02
CA SER A 647 -23.41 7.29 16.41
C SER A 647 -22.23 7.98 15.72
N ASN A 648 -21.17 7.23 15.42
CA ASN A 648 -20.04 7.68 14.65
C ASN A 648 -19.33 6.48 14.02
N ALA A 649 -18.84 6.64 12.78
CA ALA A 649 -17.94 5.69 12.15
C ALA A 649 -16.89 6.45 11.33
N ASP A 650 -15.62 6.15 11.57
CA ASP A 650 -14.47 6.72 10.85
C ASP A 650 -13.58 5.58 10.34
N PRO A 651 -13.68 5.26 9.03
CA PRO A 651 -12.89 4.18 8.42
C PRO A 651 -11.38 4.43 8.46
N HIS A 652 -10.94 5.70 8.40
CA HIS A 652 -9.51 6.05 8.38
C HIS A 652 -8.86 5.93 9.76
N ARG A 653 -9.64 6.10 10.83
CA ARG A 653 -9.19 5.97 12.22
C ARG A 653 -9.49 4.61 12.83
N ASP A 654 -10.14 3.72 12.07
CA ASP A 654 -10.65 2.42 12.55
C ASP A 654 -11.55 2.58 13.79
N GLU A 655 -12.38 3.61 13.80
CA GLU A 655 -13.28 3.90 14.91
C GLU A 655 -14.74 3.68 14.53
N VAL A 656 -15.49 3.03 15.41
CA VAL A 656 -16.95 2.97 15.37
C VAL A 656 -17.52 3.12 16.78
N ARG A 657 -18.60 3.87 16.88
CA ARG A 657 -19.34 4.05 18.13
C ARG A 657 -20.83 3.80 17.88
N PHE A 658 -21.44 3.04 18.77
CA PHE A 658 -22.85 2.75 18.74
C PHE A 658 -23.55 3.42 19.92
N ARG A 659 -24.79 3.80 19.68
CA ARG A 659 -25.77 4.11 20.73
C ARG A 659 -26.72 2.93 20.83
N GLU A 660 -26.87 2.38 22.04
CA GLU A 660 -27.87 1.37 22.33
C GLU A 660 -29.24 2.04 22.44
N LEU A 661 -30.24 1.47 21.76
CA LEU A 661 -31.65 1.87 21.89
C LEU A 661 -32.33 0.97 22.91
N LEU A 662 -32.85 1.55 23.97
CA LEU A 662 -33.63 0.83 24.99
C LEU A 662 -35.04 0.57 24.47
N ALA A 663 -35.70 -0.49 24.97
CA ALA A 663 -37.00 -1.01 24.51
C ALA A 663 -38.17 0.04 24.43
N ASN A 664 -37.98 1.25 24.93
CA ASN A 664 -38.93 2.35 24.85
C ASN A 664 -38.62 3.33 23.66
N GLU A 665 -37.54 3.16 22.94
CA GLU A 665 -37.09 4.03 21.83
C GLU A 665 -37.04 3.33 20.49
N ALA A 666 -37.36 2.00 20.42
CA ALA A 666 -37.31 1.16 19.23
C ALA A 666 -38.65 1.13 18.47
#